data_e0d52b685385cc3d5120b0b91ce58323
#
_entry.id   e0d52b685385cc3d5120b0b91ce58323
#
_cell.length_a   1.000
_cell.length_b   1.000
_cell.length_c   1.000
_cell.angle_alpha   90.00
_cell.angle_beta   90.00
_cell.angle_gamma   90.00
#
_symmetry.space_group_name_H-M   'P 1'
#
loop_
_entity.id
_entity.type
_entity.pdbx_description
1 polymer ?
#
loop_
_entity_poly.entity_id
_entity_poly.type
_entity_poly.pdbx_seq_one_letter_code
_entity_poly.pdbx_strand_id
1 'polypeptide(L)'
;MDLLERGREQAALTSLLTSLGRRRAGIVTLTGRPGHAQNALLRWAARRAQDGGLCVLRAQAAPAERDVRYGAIAQLMTTMAGQSQADAGPAGGSLRELMEHRQPDPLPGLDGTLQFAQTMPTLLVIEDTQWLDPASLHWLHTLVRRLTPDTPVAVLASGSGVSAKGRDWLSLLPASPVPSKQLVLRGLTEHGVATVVETVCGTPGDQRFTATVAAATEGNPAVLCDVLRRFTDQGHEPVAARLPELRTITAAVVGDHATRSLNGLPAEAVALLRALAVCGELLSFPLVRALAGLRPVRGQELHVMLEAAGLTASGGTKTQVRHPAVKARVLEDMATDERAQLYSQAAELAHRAWANDEDVAQILLRTPPLGAPWVVSTLCESFAAALNTEDHGRAAAYLARALREPLEPRERARLTLELAAAEAMSAPLAGDRRLGELVRAGSGAPEGLRARAVDLGLARGNSDWARRAAAEALCDVRPCERDSLIALFWLADESRDDTEPMVPEVPVLPGRPSTPVQSGVRAWQLAVRGEDLETTRTLARAALAGDGPGTALVLPRLAACRALILTDDHEEAAAELDALLTVVRRDHRRAATARILTARAELSLRAGRLDAVERDVEAAERALPMSSRHPLIAPSLAALRILTAVEAGRQRYARSLAAVPTPPGAEEGVAWSDLLFARARVAAVDGRWTEAMELAKESGRRLLRRQWSNPALLYWRPQAAAACYALGDRKEAARLSLEELRLARRWGTASALGLAELWAAPMTGAGGRPVIAAREAVRVLGDSPTRLTYAWALARLASCELEEGDSRAAALSLAELSAFTTACPSSRLATVVRGLTERLERPAGPVTPALPREWTTLSDAEQRTATFAGRGHGNREIAELLSVSRRTVELRLSNAYRKLRITGREELCVLVRNMGERPSDAS
;
A
#
# COMPACT_ATOMS: atom_id res chain seq x y z
N MET A 1 -12.10 -19.80 42.63
CA MET A 1 -12.52 -18.70 41.74
C MET A 1 -14.01 -18.50 41.92
N ASP A 2 -14.41 -17.40 42.48
CA ASP A 2 -15.81 -17.05 42.62
C ASP A 2 -16.44 -16.92 41.26
N LEU A 3 -17.73 -17.19 41.19
CA LEU A 3 -18.53 -17.10 39.95
C LEU A 3 -18.67 -15.64 39.49
N LEU A 4 -17.58 -15.09 38.93
CA LEU A 4 -17.47 -13.71 38.50
C LEU A 4 -18.54 -13.36 37.46
N GLU A 5 -19.19 -12.21 37.62
CA GLU A 5 -20.27 -11.75 36.76
C GLU A 5 -21.50 -12.70 36.66
N ARG A 6 -21.74 -13.56 37.66
CA ARG A 6 -22.84 -14.52 37.66
C ARG A 6 -23.88 -14.24 38.77
N GLY A 7 -23.96 -13.00 39.24
CA GLY A 7 -24.86 -12.63 40.32
C GLY A 7 -26.36 -12.83 39.99
N ARG A 8 -26.77 -12.59 38.74
CA ARG A 8 -28.16 -12.81 38.29
C ARG A 8 -28.50 -14.29 38.24
N GLU A 9 -27.56 -15.10 37.76
CA GLU A 9 -27.71 -16.57 37.72
C GLU A 9 -27.76 -17.15 39.12
N GLN A 10 -26.86 -16.72 40.00
CA GLN A 10 -26.85 -17.17 41.42
C GLN A 10 -28.12 -16.79 42.13
N ALA A 11 -28.68 -15.59 41.91
CA ALA A 11 -29.95 -15.17 42.47
C ALA A 11 -31.12 -16.07 42.00
N ALA A 12 -31.12 -16.37 40.67
CA ALA A 12 -32.17 -17.25 40.11
C ALA A 12 -32.07 -18.68 40.66
N LEU A 13 -30.88 -19.23 40.79
CA LEU A 13 -30.65 -20.55 41.38
C LEU A 13 -31.01 -20.56 42.87
N THR A 14 -30.68 -19.50 43.61
CA THR A 14 -31.08 -19.38 45.03
C THR A 14 -32.60 -19.37 45.19
N SER A 15 -33.32 -18.66 44.28
CA SER A 15 -34.77 -18.65 44.25
C SER A 15 -35.35 -20.04 43.98
N LEU A 16 -34.77 -20.78 43.02
CA LEU A 16 -35.16 -22.16 42.75
C LEU A 16 -35.01 -23.06 43.99
N LEU A 17 -33.86 -23.00 44.65
CA LEU A 17 -33.57 -23.80 45.85
C LEU A 17 -34.49 -23.42 47.05
N THR A 18 -34.76 -22.12 47.19
CA THR A 18 -35.69 -21.65 48.23
C THR A 18 -37.12 -22.15 47.98
N SER A 19 -37.55 -22.15 46.70
CA SER A 19 -38.88 -22.70 46.32
C SER A 19 -38.94 -24.21 46.58
N LEU A 20 -37.89 -24.97 46.26
CA LEU A 20 -37.79 -26.41 46.54
C LEU A 20 -37.81 -26.68 48.02
N GLY A 21 -37.14 -25.90 48.87
CA GLY A 21 -37.19 -26.01 50.32
C GLY A 21 -38.61 -25.75 50.90
N ARG A 22 -39.44 -25.03 50.17
CA ARG A 22 -40.87 -24.85 50.46
C ARG A 22 -41.76 -25.89 49.76
N ARG A 23 -41.15 -26.99 49.30
CA ARG A 23 -41.80 -28.10 48.59
C ARG A 23 -42.51 -27.69 47.30
N ARG A 24 -42.00 -26.70 46.58
CA ARG A 24 -42.52 -26.23 45.29
C ARG A 24 -41.61 -26.60 44.16
N ALA A 25 -42.21 -27.09 43.07
CA ALA A 25 -41.49 -27.43 41.84
C ALA A 25 -40.93 -26.21 41.11
N GLY A 26 -39.85 -26.39 40.35
CA GLY A 26 -39.30 -25.36 39.48
C GLY A 26 -38.26 -25.95 38.51
N ILE A 27 -38.08 -25.26 37.39
CA ILE A 27 -37.12 -25.66 36.37
C ILE A 27 -36.22 -24.48 36.06
N VAL A 28 -34.90 -24.69 36.12
CA VAL A 28 -33.93 -23.73 35.63
C VAL A 28 -32.98 -24.40 34.61
N THR A 29 -32.77 -23.73 33.50
CA THR A 29 -31.85 -24.21 32.48
C THR A 29 -30.72 -23.22 32.27
N LEU A 30 -29.48 -23.71 32.23
CA LEU A 30 -28.29 -22.97 31.93
C LEU A 30 -27.87 -23.29 30.50
N THR A 31 -28.02 -22.32 29.62
CA THR A 31 -27.58 -22.48 28.24
C THR A 31 -26.37 -21.61 27.96
N GLY A 32 -25.42 -22.14 27.22
CA GLY A 32 -24.19 -21.40 26.88
C GLY A 32 -23.17 -22.30 26.20
N ARG A 33 -22.09 -21.73 25.78
CA ARG A 33 -21.01 -22.48 25.15
C ARG A 33 -20.23 -23.29 26.20
N PRO A 34 -19.55 -24.37 25.75
CA PRO A 34 -18.63 -25.08 26.64
C PRO A 34 -17.59 -24.13 27.26
N GLY A 35 -17.36 -24.26 28.55
CA GLY A 35 -16.42 -23.42 29.30
C GLY A 35 -16.98 -22.12 29.86
N HIS A 36 -18.28 -21.77 29.62
CA HIS A 36 -18.94 -20.59 30.19
C HIS A 36 -19.38 -20.70 31.63
N ALA A 37 -18.73 -21.56 32.40
CA ALA A 37 -18.97 -21.77 33.83
C ALA A 37 -20.30 -22.48 34.18
N GLN A 38 -20.95 -23.19 33.21
CA GLN A 38 -22.14 -23.99 33.48
C GLN A 38 -21.92 -24.96 34.65
N ASN A 39 -20.90 -25.84 34.55
CA ASN A 39 -20.60 -26.85 35.58
C ASN A 39 -20.18 -26.22 36.91
N ALA A 40 -19.61 -24.99 36.89
CA ALA A 40 -19.30 -24.29 38.14
C ALA A 40 -20.57 -23.83 38.86
N LEU A 41 -21.57 -23.30 38.11
CA LEU A 41 -22.87 -22.91 38.64
C LEU A 41 -23.69 -24.12 39.11
N LEU A 42 -23.65 -25.24 38.37
CA LEU A 42 -24.32 -26.48 38.79
C LEU A 42 -23.73 -27.00 40.09
N ARG A 43 -22.40 -27.08 40.20
CA ARG A 43 -21.71 -27.49 41.42
C ARG A 43 -22.01 -26.56 42.60
N TRP A 44 -22.02 -25.25 42.34
CA TRP A 44 -22.37 -24.26 43.36
C TRP A 44 -23.81 -24.46 43.86
N ALA A 45 -24.78 -24.65 42.95
CA ALA A 45 -26.17 -24.88 43.30
C ALA A 45 -26.38 -26.21 44.05
N ALA A 46 -25.71 -27.26 43.60
CA ALA A 46 -25.74 -28.59 44.23
C ALA A 46 -25.21 -28.58 45.69
N ARG A 47 -24.05 -27.92 45.92
CA ARG A 47 -23.51 -27.76 47.28
C ARG A 47 -24.49 -26.97 48.16
N ARG A 48 -25.00 -25.84 47.68
CA ARG A 48 -25.94 -25.02 48.42
C ARG A 48 -27.27 -25.73 48.71
N ALA A 49 -27.73 -26.63 47.84
CA ALA A 49 -28.86 -27.50 48.05
C ALA A 49 -28.57 -28.53 49.16
N GLN A 50 -27.38 -29.17 49.13
CA GLN A 50 -26.95 -30.12 50.16
C GLN A 50 -26.80 -29.45 51.52
N ASP A 51 -26.18 -28.26 51.58
CA ASP A 51 -26.06 -27.46 52.80
C ASP A 51 -27.40 -27.08 53.37
N GLY A 52 -28.44 -26.91 52.52
CA GLY A 52 -29.80 -26.65 52.85
C GLY A 52 -30.63 -27.91 53.20
N GLY A 53 -30.03 -29.07 53.28
CA GLY A 53 -30.71 -30.35 53.62
C GLY A 53 -31.57 -30.91 52.47
N LEU A 54 -31.40 -30.47 51.24
CA LEU A 54 -32.11 -30.96 50.05
C LEU A 54 -31.38 -32.18 49.48
N CYS A 55 -32.11 -33.13 48.93
CA CYS A 55 -31.55 -34.26 48.18
C CYS A 55 -31.04 -33.76 46.78
N VAL A 56 -29.86 -34.20 46.34
CA VAL A 56 -29.31 -33.83 45.03
C VAL A 56 -28.99 -35.12 44.24
N LEU A 57 -29.72 -35.32 43.14
CA LEU A 57 -29.48 -36.39 42.19
C LEU A 57 -28.78 -35.82 40.95
N ARG A 58 -27.68 -36.38 40.53
CA ARG A 58 -26.86 -35.89 39.44
C ARG A 58 -26.70 -36.90 38.32
N ALA A 59 -26.80 -36.40 37.08
CA ALA A 59 -26.44 -37.14 35.89
C ALA A 59 -25.65 -36.23 34.94
N GLN A 60 -24.64 -36.79 34.30
CA GLN A 60 -23.86 -36.15 33.27
C GLN A 60 -23.98 -36.93 31.96
N ALA A 61 -24.52 -36.29 30.89
CA ALA A 61 -24.56 -36.90 29.60
C ALA A 61 -23.20 -36.72 28.87
N ALA A 62 -22.78 -37.71 28.10
CA ALA A 62 -21.54 -37.67 27.33
C ALA A 62 -21.78 -38.05 25.87
N PRO A 63 -21.02 -37.51 24.91
CA PRO A 63 -21.15 -37.83 23.48
C PRO A 63 -21.06 -39.35 23.20
N ALA A 64 -20.17 -40.06 23.92
CA ALA A 64 -19.95 -41.50 23.79
C ALA A 64 -21.13 -42.34 24.30
N GLU A 65 -21.98 -41.80 25.18
CA GLU A 65 -23.12 -42.48 25.80
C GLU A 65 -24.45 -42.18 25.10
N ARG A 66 -24.43 -41.35 24.01
CA ARG A 66 -25.64 -40.90 23.33
C ARG A 66 -26.53 -42.03 22.78
N ASP A 67 -25.93 -43.15 22.49
CA ASP A 67 -26.65 -44.34 21.99
C ASP A 67 -26.97 -45.35 23.13
N VAL A 68 -26.56 -45.04 24.36
CA VAL A 68 -26.86 -45.90 25.53
C VAL A 68 -28.24 -45.55 26.08
N ARG A 69 -29.19 -46.40 25.84
CA ARG A 69 -30.59 -46.17 26.23
C ARG A 69 -30.70 -45.99 27.75
N TYR A 70 -31.28 -44.87 28.19
CA TYR A 70 -31.44 -44.47 29.59
C TYR A 70 -30.10 -44.24 30.33
N GLY A 71 -29.00 -43.95 29.66
CA GLY A 71 -27.68 -43.77 30.28
C GLY A 71 -27.68 -42.71 31.40
N ALA A 72 -28.24 -41.54 31.13
CA ALA A 72 -28.33 -40.49 32.15
C ALA A 72 -29.34 -40.83 33.28
N ILE A 73 -30.43 -41.52 32.95
CA ILE A 73 -31.39 -41.91 33.99
C ILE A 73 -30.84 -42.97 34.92
N ALA A 74 -30.04 -43.92 34.43
CA ALA A 74 -29.33 -44.89 35.24
C ALA A 74 -28.42 -44.22 36.28
N GLN A 75 -27.72 -43.12 35.93
CA GLN A 75 -26.91 -42.35 36.86
C GLN A 75 -27.78 -41.72 37.98
N LEU A 76 -28.94 -41.15 37.64
CA LEU A 76 -29.87 -40.60 38.66
C LEU A 76 -30.37 -41.66 39.59
N MET A 77 -30.76 -42.84 39.07
CA MET A 77 -31.24 -43.97 39.86
C MET A 77 -30.15 -44.54 40.80
N THR A 78 -28.93 -44.64 40.31
CA THR A 78 -27.78 -45.09 41.13
C THR A 78 -27.53 -44.13 42.31
N THR A 79 -27.58 -42.81 42.02
CA THR A 79 -27.41 -41.80 43.06
C THR A 79 -28.54 -41.82 44.07
N MET A 80 -29.78 -42.03 43.61
CA MET A 80 -30.97 -42.17 44.48
C MET A 80 -30.88 -43.42 45.42
N ALA A 81 -30.47 -44.53 44.86
CA ALA A 81 -30.29 -45.81 45.65
C ALA A 81 -29.21 -45.67 46.73
N GLY A 82 -28.12 -44.94 46.46
CA GLY A 82 -27.07 -44.68 47.46
C GLY A 82 -27.48 -43.77 48.60
N GLN A 83 -28.51 -42.90 48.37
CA GLN A 83 -29.05 -42.03 49.45
C GLN A 83 -30.15 -42.68 50.29
N SER A 84 -30.71 -43.80 49.79
CA SER A 84 -31.75 -44.55 50.49
C SER A 84 -31.19 -45.61 51.47
N GLN A 85 -30.08 -45.31 52.16
CA GLN A 85 -29.30 -46.30 52.96
C GLN A 85 -30.03 -46.94 54.14
N ALA A 86 -31.35 -46.82 54.33
CA ALA A 86 -31.98 -47.43 55.55
C ALA A 86 -33.04 -48.45 55.25
N ASP A 87 -33.68 -48.59 54.10
CA ASP A 87 -34.67 -49.66 53.85
C ASP A 87 -34.70 -49.97 52.32
N ALA A 88 -34.95 -51.21 51.96
CA ALA A 88 -35.16 -51.73 50.61
C ALA A 88 -36.40 -51.05 49.98
N GLY A 89 -36.29 -49.76 49.69
CA GLY A 89 -37.34 -48.97 49.06
C GLY A 89 -37.41 -49.19 47.56
N PRO A 90 -38.41 -48.59 46.90
CA PRO A 90 -38.76 -48.75 45.45
C PRO A 90 -37.61 -48.44 44.50
N ALA A 91 -36.51 -47.78 44.94
CA ALA A 91 -35.36 -47.43 44.10
C ALA A 91 -34.48 -48.65 43.71
N GLY A 92 -34.35 -49.64 44.56
CA GLY A 92 -33.60 -50.87 44.28
C GLY A 92 -34.27 -51.74 43.22
N GLY A 93 -35.61 -51.81 43.21
CA GLY A 93 -36.38 -52.48 42.17
C GLY A 93 -36.23 -51.87 40.78
N SER A 94 -36.31 -50.51 40.70
CA SER A 94 -36.20 -49.78 39.44
C SER A 94 -34.80 -49.87 38.77
N LEU A 95 -33.74 -49.96 39.56
CA LEU A 95 -32.37 -50.15 39.04
C LEU A 95 -32.19 -51.58 38.50
N ARG A 96 -32.81 -52.58 39.16
CA ARG A 96 -32.80 -53.99 38.76
C ARG A 96 -33.59 -54.21 37.49
N GLU A 97 -34.76 -53.58 37.34
CA GLU A 97 -35.59 -53.56 36.12
C GLU A 97 -34.87 -52.93 34.91
N LEU A 98 -34.12 -51.84 35.12
CA LEU A 98 -33.27 -51.20 34.07
C LEU A 98 -32.16 -52.17 33.58
N MET A 99 -31.60 -53.00 34.50
CA MET A 99 -30.47 -53.87 34.17
C MET A 99 -30.93 -55.25 33.66
N GLU A 100 -32.15 -55.77 34.04
CA GLU A 100 -32.60 -57.14 33.74
C GLU A 100 -33.41 -57.29 32.44
N HIS A 101 -33.68 -56.26 31.66
CA HIS A 101 -34.35 -56.30 30.34
C HIS A 101 -35.68 -57.06 30.31
N ARG A 102 -36.42 -57.22 31.40
CA ARG A 102 -37.74 -57.85 31.44
C ARG A 102 -38.84 -56.84 31.37
N GLN A 103 -39.66 -56.89 30.31
CA GLN A 103 -40.76 -56.04 29.93
C GLN A 103 -40.64 -54.62 30.48
N PRO A 104 -40.07 -53.68 29.75
CA PRO A 104 -39.71 -52.38 30.28
C PRO A 104 -41.00 -51.61 30.58
N ASP A 105 -41.14 -51.13 31.82
CA ASP A 105 -41.88 -49.94 32.06
C ASP A 105 -41.42 -48.89 31.02
N PRO A 106 -42.31 -48.30 30.22
CA PRO A 106 -41.92 -47.35 29.18
C PRO A 106 -41.13 -46.16 29.72
N LEU A 107 -41.11 -45.97 31.08
CA LEU A 107 -40.47 -44.88 31.78
C LEU A 107 -39.87 -45.36 33.14
N PRO A 108 -38.78 -46.16 33.10
CA PRO A 108 -38.22 -46.83 34.30
C PRO A 108 -37.88 -45.81 35.38
N GLY A 109 -38.37 -46.08 36.61
CA GLY A 109 -38.02 -45.30 37.79
C GLY A 109 -38.70 -43.93 37.90
N LEU A 110 -39.55 -43.49 36.97
CA LEU A 110 -40.18 -42.16 37.01
C LEU A 110 -41.09 -42.01 38.22
N ASP A 111 -42.02 -42.95 38.46
CA ASP A 111 -42.93 -42.92 39.63
C ASP A 111 -42.15 -43.05 40.93
N GLY A 112 -41.12 -43.89 40.96
CA GLY A 112 -40.20 -43.98 42.08
C GLY A 112 -39.49 -42.67 42.43
N THR A 113 -39.08 -41.91 41.42
CA THR A 113 -38.44 -40.60 41.63
C THR A 113 -39.41 -39.58 42.18
N LEU A 114 -40.67 -39.54 41.69
CA LEU A 114 -41.69 -38.65 42.17
C LEU A 114 -42.12 -39.02 43.64
N GLN A 115 -42.22 -40.30 43.93
CA GLN A 115 -42.54 -40.82 45.29
C GLN A 115 -41.38 -40.53 46.27
N PHE A 116 -40.14 -40.76 45.89
CA PHE A 116 -38.96 -40.43 46.67
C PHE A 116 -38.94 -38.93 47.02
N ALA A 117 -39.20 -38.08 46.04
CA ALA A 117 -39.23 -36.65 46.26
C ALA A 117 -40.30 -36.20 47.26
N GLN A 118 -41.42 -36.95 47.37
CA GLN A 118 -42.44 -36.63 48.41
C GLN A 118 -41.88 -36.83 49.84
N THR A 119 -40.93 -37.68 50.02
CA THR A 119 -40.28 -37.85 51.32
C THR A 119 -39.18 -36.82 51.54
N MET A 120 -38.41 -36.51 50.51
CA MET A 120 -37.25 -35.65 50.59
C MET A 120 -37.20 -34.70 49.35
N PRO A 121 -37.35 -33.37 49.50
CA PRO A 121 -37.31 -32.45 48.39
C PRO A 121 -36.04 -32.64 47.57
N THR A 122 -36.21 -32.82 46.26
CA THR A 122 -35.12 -33.36 45.41
C THR A 122 -34.77 -32.38 44.28
N LEU A 123 -33.49 -32.04 44.18
CA LEU A 123 -32.89 -31.32 43.05
C LEU A 123 -32.29 -32.33 42.04
N LEU A 124 -32.83 -32.38 40.86
CA LEU A 124 -32.24 -33.10 39.71
C LEU A 124 -31.26 -32.19 38.99
N VAL A 125 -29.99 -32.57 38.94
CA VAL A 125 -28.92 -31.82 38.22
C VAL A 125 -28.53 -32.65 37.00
N ILE A 126 -28.76 -32.09 35.79
CA ILE A 126 -28.49 -32.79 34.55
C ILE A 126 -27.51 -31.94 33.76
N GLU A 127 -26.31 -32.49 33.59
CA GLU A 127 -25.22 -31.82 32.87
C GLU A 127 -25.23 -32.25 31.40
N ASP A 128 -24.94 -31.25 30.49
CA ASP A 128 -24.68 -31.47 29.07
C ASP A 128 -25.84 -32.14 28.31
N THR A 129 -27.06 -31.64 28.51
CA THR A 129 -28.31 -32.17 27.95
C THR A 129 -28.33 -32.38 26.45
N GLN A 130 -27.46 -31.75 25.71
CA GLN A 130 -27.26 -31.90 24.24
C GLN A 130 -26.77 -33.34 23.87
N TRP A 131 -26.19 -34.06 24.83
CA TRP A 131 -25.69 -35.43 24.64
C TRP A 131 -26.61 -36.52 25.17
N LEU A 132 -27.80 -36.14 25.67
CA LEU A 132 -28.77 -37.13 26.18
C LEU A 132 -29.20 -38.13 25.09
N ASP A 133 -29.28 -39.39 25.46
CA ASP A 133 -29.91 -40.40 24.63
C ASP A 133 -31.42 -40.16 24.47
N PRO A 134 -32.04 -40.59 23.36
CA PRO A 134 -33.45 -40.34 23.10
C PRO A 134 -34.41 -40.84 24.19
N ALA A 135 -34.07 -41.92 24.86
CA ALA A 135 -34.91 -42.51 25.92
C ALA A 135 -34.83 -41.68 27.20
N SER A 136 -33.62 -41.24 27.60
CA SER A 136 -33.45 -40.31 28.73
C SER A 136 -34.14 -38.95 28.45
N LEU A 137 -34.06 -38.44 27.22
CA LEU A 137 -34.76 -37.23 26.81
C LEU A 137 -36.29 -37.40 26.94
N HIS A 138 -36.85 -38.50 26.44
CA HIS A 138 -38.26 -38.82 26.58
C HIS A 138 -38.71 -38.92 28.03
N TRP A 139 -37.91 -39.52 28.87
CA TRP A 139 -38.11 -39.62 30.30
C TRP A 139 -38.21 -38.21 30.96
N LEU A 140 -37.27 -37.34 30.66
CA LEU A 140 -37.26 -35.98 31.14
C LEU A 140 -38.49 -35.18 30.66
N HIS A 141 -38.89 -35.38 29.41
CA HIS A 141 -40.09 -34.77 28.85
C HIS A 141 -41.32 -35.19 29.66
N THR A 142 -41.44 -36.44 29.99
CA THR A 142 -42.58 -36.99 30.73
C THR A 142 -42.54 -36.50 32.18
N LEU A 143 -41.36 -36.48 32.80
CA LEU A 143 -41.20 -35.91 34.15
C LEU A 143 -41.75 -34.45 34.19
N VAL A 144 -41.27 -33.60 33.29
CA VAL A 144 -41.64 -32.16 33.26
C VAL A 144 -43.15 -31.97 33.08
N ARG A 145 -43.80 -32.84 32.29
CA ARG A 145 -45.27 -32.77 32.11
C ARG A 145 -46.04 -33.24 33.31
N ARG A 146 -45.47 -34.10 34.14
CA ARG A 146 -46.09 -34.67 35.38
C ARG A 146 -45.84 -33.84 36.62
N LEU A 147 -44.89 -32.88 36.54
CA LEU A 147 -44.67 -31.96 37.66
C LEU A 147 -45.89 -31.04 37.85
N THR A 148 -46.33 -30.93 39.12
CA THR A 148 -47.28 -29.93 39.59
C THR A 148 -46.57 -28.87 40.44
N PRO A 149 -47.14 -27.70 40.66
CA PRO A 149 -46.49 -26.67 41.48
C PRO A 149 -46.14 -27.15 42.92
N ASP A 150 -46.87 -28.15 43.45
CA ASP A 150 -46.69 -28.68 44.79
C ASP A 150 -45.83 -29.97 44.78
N THR A 151 -45.27 -30.35 43.65
CA THR A 151 -44.33 -31.47 43.54
C THR A 151 -42.95 -31.03 44.03
N PRO A 152 -42.34 -31.66 45.10
CA PRO A 152 -41.09 -31.19 45.68
C PRO A 152 -39.85 -31.65 44.81
N VAL A 153 -39.87 -31.31 43.51
CA VAL A 153 -38.83 -31.61 42.55
C VAL A 153 -38.41 -30.34 41.81
N ALA A 154 -37.15 -30.04 41.86
CA ALA A 154 -36.56 -29.02 40.97
C ALA A 154 -35.65 -29.66 39.96
N VAL A 155 -35.69 -29.16 38.71
CA VAL A 155 -34.81 -29.58 37.61
C VAL A 155 -33.84 -28.43 37.31
N LEU A 156 -32.58 -28.70 37.45
CA LEU A 156 -31.50 -27.81 37.06
C LEU A 156 -30.68 -28.48 35.95
N ALA A 157 -30.72 -27.96 34.74
CA ALA A 157 -30.10 -28.61 33.62
C ALA A 157 -29.15 -27.63 32.86
N SER A 158 -28.04 -28.15 32.32
CA SER A 158 -27.15 -27.38 31.49
C SER A 158 -27.10 -27.95 30.07
N GLY A 159 -26.87 -27.04 29.07
CA GLY A 159 -26.70 -27.45 27.70
C GLY A 159 -26.11 -26.36 26.82
N SER A 160 -25.73 -26.72 25.59
CA SER A 160 -25.12 -25.79 24.64
C SER A 160 -26.12 -24.76 24.06
N GLY A 161 -27.43 -24.99 24.20
CA GLY A 161 -28.48 -24.18 23.56
C GLY A 161 -28.63 -24.46 22.07
N VAL A 162 -27.83 -25.35 21.47
CA VAL A 162 -27.90 -25.74 20.07
C VAL A 162 -28.50 -27.14 20.01
N SER A 163 -29.61 -27.28 19.28
CA SER A 163 -30.29 -28.57 19.14
C SER A 163 -30.74 -28.81 17.69
N ALA A 164 -30.71 -30.08 17.26
CA ALA A 164 -31.36 -30.47 16.01
C ALA A 164 -32.87 -30.30 16.15
N LYS A 165 -33.52 -29.75 15.10
CA LYS A 165 -34.97 -29.55 15.07
C LYS A 165 -35.72 -30.78 15.60
N GLY A 166 -36.49 -30.58 16.71
CA GLY A 166 -37.36 -31.60 17.29
C GLY A 166 -36.76 -32.42 18.44
N ARG A 167 -35.51 -32.16 18.89
CA ARG A 167 -34.86 -32.87 20.01
C ARG A 167 -34.45 -31.93 21.13
N ASP A 168 -35.09 -30.78 21.26
CA ASP A 168 -34.78 -29.85 22.34
C ASP A 168 -35.76 -29.99 23.47
N TRP A 169 -35.28 -30.49 24.63
CA TRP A 169 -36.12 -30.51 25.82
C TRP A 169 -36.51 -29.11 26.29
N LEU A 170 -35.74 -28.04 25.90
CA LEU A 170 -36.08 -26.62 26.13
C LEU A 170 -37.37 -26.20 25.44
N SER A 171 -37.74 -26.84 24.33
CA SER A 171 -38.98 -26.56 23.58
C SER A 171 -40.26 -26.89 24.41
N LEU A 172 -40.09 -27.69 25.46
CA LEU A 172 -41.20 -28.08 26.35
C LEU A 172 -41.42 -27.11 27.52
N LEU A 173 -40.44 -26.29 27.87
CA LEU A 173 -40.51 -25.38 29.00
C LEU A 173 -41.67 -24.42 28.94
N PRO A 174 -42.10 -23.88 27.78
CA PRO A 174 -43.28 -23.03 27.70
C PRO A 174 -44.60 -23.75 28.02
N ALA A 175 -44.62 -25.10 27.85
CA ALA A 175 -45.78 -25.92 28.12
C ALA A 175 -45.79 -26.56 29.51
N SER A 176 -44.77 -26.28 30.33
CA SER A 176 -44.64 -26.81 31.67
C SER A 176 -45.66 -26.15 32.63
N PRO A 177 -46.37 -26.94 33.48
CA PRO A 177 -47.26 -26.38 34.49
C PRO A 177 -46.52 -25.70 35.66
N VAL A 178 -45.17 -25.82 35.73
CA VAL A 178 -44.35 -25.28 36.82
C VAL A 178 -43.50 -24.10 36.35
N PRO A 179 -43.11 -23.19 37.25
CA PRO A 179 -42.26 -22.08 36.92
C PRO A 179 -40.94 -22.54 36.28
N SER A 180 -40.66 -22.06 35.07
CA SER A 180 -39.44 -22.37 34.30
C SER A 180 -38.69 -21.11 33.96
N LYS A 181 -37.32 -21.19 34.08
CA LYS A 181 -36.44 -20.06 33.72
C LYS A 181 -35.25 -20.53 32.93
N GLN A 182 -35.04 -19.90 31.78
CA GLN A 182 -33.83 -20.13 31.00
C GLN A 182 -32.79 -19.00 31.25
N LEU A 183 -31.58 -19.38 31.56
CA LEU A 183 -30.47 -18.47 31.80
C LEU A 183 -29.41 -18.73 30.71
N VAL A 184 -29.20 -17.70 29.90
CA VAL A 184 -28.19 -17.77 28.80
C VAL A 184 -26.86 -17.21 29.31
N LEU A 185 -25.89 -18.07 29.49
CA LEU A 185 -24.55 -17.71 29.95
C LEU A 185 -23.73 -17.13 28.80
N ARG A 186 -23.21 -15.92 29.00
CA ARG A 186 -22.32 -15.27 28.07
C ARG A 186 -20.86 -15.34 28.57
N GLY A 187 -19.91 -15.03 27.68
CA GLY A 187 -18.52 -14.80 28.07
C GLY A 187 -18.41 -13.64 29.07
N LEU A 188 -17.32 -13.54 29.77
CA LEU A 188 -16.99 -12.41 30.65
C LEU A 188 -16.88 -11.12 29.82
N THR A 189 -17.28 -10.01 30.43
CA THR A 189 -17.02 -8.67 29.86
C THR A 189 -15.52 -8.35 29.93
N GLU A 190 -15.09 -7.31 29.24
CA GLU A 190 -13.69 -6.83 29.35
C GLU A 190 -13.31 -6.52 30.81
N HIS A 191 -14.25 -6.01 31.60
CA HIS A 191 -14.05 -5.75 33.02
C HIS A 191 -13.86 -7.06 33.82
N GLY A 192 -14.69 -8.08 33.55
CA GLY A 192 -14.53 -9.39 34.14
C GLY A 192 -13.22 -10.07 33.75
N VAL A 193 -12.81 -9.92 32.49
CA VAL A 193 -11.51 -10.39 32.00
C VAL A 193 -10.36 -9.68 32.73
N ALA A 194 -10.44 -8.35 32.92
CA ALA A 194 -9.42 -7.60 33.67
C ALA A 194 -9.27 -8.13 35.11
N THR A 195 -10.38 -8.42 35.78
CA THR A 195 -10.38 -8.97 37.13
C THR A 195 -9.73 -10.37 37.17
N VAL A 196 -10.00 -11.21 36.16
CA VAL A 196 -9.35 -12.53 36.08
C VAL A 196 -7.86 -12.41 35.79
N VAL A 197 -7.44 -11.47 34.92
CA VAL A 197 -6.02 -11.18 34.64
C VAL A 197 -5.31 -10.80 35.93
N GLU A 198 -5.85 -9.84 36.69
CA GLU A 198 -5.26 -9.41 37.96
C GLU A 198 -5.20 -10.55 38.98
N THR A 199 -6.26 -11.36 39.09
CA THR A 199 -6.31 -12.50 40.03
C THR A 199 -5.31 -13.57 39.67
N VAL A 200 -5.10 -13.90 38.40
CA VAL A 200 -4.23 -14.99 37.97
C VAL A 200 -2.77 -14.55 37.83
N CYS A 201 -2.54 -13.35 37.28
CA CYS A 201 -1.18 -12.84 37.08
C CYS A 201 -0.62 -12.15 38.32
N GLY A 202 -1.46 -11.80 39.32
CA GLY A 202 -1.04 -11.10 40.55
C GLY A 202 -0.81 -9.58 40.31
N THR A 203 -0.93 -9.12 39.08
CA THR A 203 -0.77 -7.73 38.68
C THR A 203 -1.83 -7.35 37.66
N PRO A 204 -2.34 -6.09 37.63
CA PRO A 204 -3.29 -5.67 36.63
C PRO A 204 -2.64 -5.65 35.24
N GLY A 205 -3.35 -6.15 34.25
CA GLY A 205 -2.94 -6.08 32.85
C GLY A 205 -3.16 -4.70 32.24
N ASP A 206 -2.31 -4.28 31.29
CA ASP A 206 -2.59 -3.05 30.54
C ASP A 206 -3.85 -3.21 29.67
N GLN A 207 -4.43 -2.07 29.23
CA GLN A 207 -5.67 -2.05 28.46
C GLN A 207 -5.57 -2.84 27.15
N ARG A 208 -4.44 -2.76 26.44
CA ARG A 208 -4.21 -3.48 25.18
C ARG A 208 -4.10 -4.98 25.40
N PHE A 209 -3.41 -5.40 26.43
CA PHE A 209 -3.29 -6.80 26.79
C PHE A 209 -4.67 -7.38 27.14
N THR A 210 -5.40 -6.70 28.02
CA THR A 210 -6.74 -7.14 28.48
C THR A 210 -7.73 -7.22 27.33
N ALA A 211 -7.79 -6.21 26.46
CA ALA A 211 -8.65 -6.23 25.26
C ALA A 211 -8.27 -7.36 24.29
N THR A 212 -6.97 -7.62 24.10
CA THR A 212 -6.49 -8.67 23.19
C THR A 212 -6.84 -10.06 23.74
N VAL A 213 -6.62 -10.32 25.03
CA VAL A 213 -6.96 -11.62 25.61
C VAL A 213 -8.48 -11.83 25.67
N ALA A 214 -9.27 -10.78 25.94
CA ALA A 214 -10.72 -10.83 25.91
C ALA A 214 -11.24 -11.24 24.52
N ALA A 215 -10.74 -10.58 23.47
CA ALA A 215 -11.10 -10.90 22.09
C ALA A 215 -10.66 -12.31 21.68
N ALA A 216 -9.43 -12.72 22.01
CA ALA A 216 -8.85 -13.98 21.61
C ALA A 216 -9.47 -15.21 22.35
N THR A 217 -10.02 -15.01 23.56
CA THR A 217 -10.72 -16.06 24.32
C THR A 217 -12.25 -15.94 24.22
N GLU A 218 -12.78 -14.92 23.51
CA GLU A 218 -14.20 -14.55 23.49
C GLU A 218 -14.79 -14.44 24.93
N GLY A 219 -13.96 -14.06 25.89
CA GLY A 219 -14.35 -14.01 27.31
C GLY A 219 -14.70 -15.37 27.94
N ASN A 220 -14.33 -16.50 27.33
CA ASN A 220 -14.59 -17.84 27.85
C ASN A 220 -13.74 -18.09 29.11
N PRO A 221 -14.37 -18.24 30.29
CA PRO A 221 -13.63 -18.35 31.55
C PRO A 221 -12.64 -19.51 31.62
N ALA A 222 -12.99 -20.69 31.05
CA ALA A 222 -12.12 -21.86 31.08
C ALA A 222 -10.87 -21.65 30.21
N VAL A 223 -11.06 -21.19 28.98
CA VAL A 223 -9.94 -20.89 28.06
C VAL A 223 -9.07 -19.76 28.63
N LEU A 224 -9.71 -18.68 29.14
CA LEU A 224 -9.01 -17.54 29.73
C LEU A 224 -8.09 -17.95 30.88
N CYS A 225 -8.62 -18.74 31.81
CA CYS A 225 -7.82 -19.22 32.94
C CYS A 225 -6.63 -20.09 32.52
N ASP A 226 -6.82 -21.00 31.57
CA ASP A 226 -5.74 -21.86 31.07
C ASP A 226 -4.68 -21.03 30.28
N VAL A 227 -5.10 -20.03 29.51
CA VAL A 227 -4.18 -19.11 28.83
C VAL A 227 -3.35 -18.34 29.84
N LEU A 228 -4.01 -17.70 30.83
CA LEU A 228 -3.32 -16.88 31.82
C LEU A 228 -2.38 -17.68 32.70
N ARG A 229 -2.77 -18.89 33.12
CA ARG A 229 -1.88 -19.78 33.88
C ARG A 229 -0.62 -20.12 33.10
N ARG A 230 -0.75 -20.59 31.84
CA ARG A 230 0.42 -20.90 31.01
C ARG A 230 1.28 -19.66 30.74
N PHE A 231 0.64 -18.49 30.58
CA PHE A 231 1.34 -17.23 30.40
C PHE A 231 2.16 -16.84 31.65
N THR A 232 1.57 -17.00 32.83
CA THR A 232 2.23 -16.72 34.11
C THR A 232 3.31 -17.76 34.43
N ASP A 233 3.04 -19.07 34.17
CA ASP A 233 4.00 -20.17 34.37
C ASP A 233 5.28 -19.97 33.52
N GLN A 234 5.19 -19.28 32.38
CA GLN A 234 6.34 -18.89 31.53
C GLN A 234 7.02 -17.58 31.99
N GLY A 235 6.57 -16.99 33.10
CA GLY A 235 7.19 -15.79 33.68
C GLY A 235 6.89 -14.49 32.91
N HIS A 236 5.80 -14.44 32.14
CA HIS A 236 5.44 -13.24 31.39
C HIS A 236 4.56 -12.30 32.21
N GLU A 237 4.80 -11.00 32.07
CA GLU A 237 3.96 -9.95 32.64
C GLU A 237 2.83 -9.55 31.67
N PRO A 238 1.62 -9.16 32.17
CA PRO A 238 0.46 -8.86 31.35
C PRO A 238 0.52 -7.47 30.69
N VAL A 239 1.50 -7.24 29.83
CA VAL A 239 1.78 -5.97 29.14
C VAL A 239 1.72 -6.13 27.62
N ALA A 240 1.45 -5.03 26.92
CA ALA A 240 1.32 -5.01 25.46
C ALA A 240 2.56 -5.52 24.72
N ALA A 241 3.75 -5.37 25.29
CA ALA A 241 5.00 -5.88 24.70
C ALA A 241 5.01 -7.42 24.57
N ARG A 242 4.18 -8.15 25.33
CA ARG A 242 4.06 -9.61 25.34
C ARG A 242 2.88 -10.17 24.54
N LEU A 243 2.27 -9.34 23.70
CA LEU A 243 1.17 -9.78 22.85
C LEU A 243 1.53 -10.90 21.85
N PRO A 244 2.75 -10.98 21.26
CA PRO A 244 3.12 -12.11 20.43
C PRO A 244 3.10 -13.44 21.17
N GLU A 245 3.67 -13.50 22.37
CA GLU A 245 3.70 -14.68 23.25
C GLU A 245 2.27 -15.06 23.68
N LEU A 246 1.46 -14.07 24.08
CA LEU A 246 0.05 -14.28 24.41
C LEU A 246 -0.72 -14.95 23.26
N ARG A 247 -0.54 -14.48 22.03
CA ARG A 247 -1.20 -15.07 20.84
C ARG A 247 -0.80 -16.53 20.63
N THR A 248 0.48 -16.82 20.77
CA THR A 248 1.01 -18.19 20.63
C THR A 248 0.42 -19.12 21.69
N ILE A 249 0.43 -18.69 22.96
CA ILE A 249 -0.12 -19.47 24.08
C ILE A 249 -1.63 -19.67 23.89
N THR A 250 -2.36 -18.61 23.50
CA THR A 250 -3.80 -18.69 23.26
C THR A 250 -4.14 -19.69 22.17
N ALA A 251 -3.41 -19.66 21.04
CA ALA A 251 -3.61 -20.61 19.95
C ALA A 251 -3.38 -22.06 20.42
N ALA A 252 -2.33 -22.31 21.21
CA ALA A 252 -2.05 -23.63 21.76
C ALA A 252 -3.16 -24.10 22.72
N VAL A 253 -3.60 -23.23 23.65
CA VAL A 253 -4.67 -23.58 24.63
C VAL A 253 -5.99 -23.86 23.93
N VAL A 254 -6.39 -23.00 22.97
CA VAL A 254 -7.62 -23.20 22.18
C VAL A 254 -7.55 -24.51 21.39
N GLY A 255 -6.38 -24.81 20.79
CA GLY A 255 -6.12 -26.07 20.12
C GLY A 255 -6.26 -27.29 21.04
N ASP A 256 -5.70 -27.23 22.25
CA ASP A 256 -5.80 -28.32 23.25
C ASP A 256 -7.26 -28.53 23.75
N HIS A 257 -8.03 -27.43 23.90
CA HIS A 257 -9.46 -27.52 24.19
C HIS A 257 -10.22 -28.19 23.04
N ALA A 258 -9.91 -27.83 21.79
CA ALA A 258 -10.51 -28.49 20.63
C ALA A 258 -10.19 -29.99 20.56
N THR A 259 -8.91 -30.39 20.78
CA THR A 259 -8.51 -31.80 20.80
C THR A 259 -9.27 -32.57 21.87
N ARG A 260 -9.43 -32.02 23.07
CA ARG A 260 -10.24 -32.68 24.15
C ARG A 260 -11.70 -32.84 23.72
N SER A 261 -12.28 -31.86 23.05
CA SER A 261 -13.65 -31.97 22.54
C SER A 261 -13.78 -33.00 21.41
N LEU A 262 -12.76 -33.16 20.58
CA LEU A 262 -12.73 -34.14 19.48
C LEU A 262 -12.66 -35.58 19.95
N ASN A 263 -11.92 -35.85 21.02
CA ASN A 263 -11.72 -37.22 21.52
C ASN A 263 -13.02 -37.95 21.95
N GLY A 264 -14.11 -37.18 22.17
CA GLY A 264 -15.42 -37.75 22.51
C GLY A 264 -16.41 -37.84 21.31
N LEU A 265 -16.01 -37.39 20.10
CA LEU A 265 -16.90 -37.32 18.94
C LEU A 265 -16.77 -38.56 18.04
N PRO A 266 -17.84 -38.96 17.33
CA PRO A 266 -17.77 -40.01 16.32
C PRO A 266 -16.79 -39.69 15.20
N ALA A 267 -16.16 -40.71 14.63
CA ALA A 267 -15.20 -40.55 13.51
C ALA A 267 -15.79 -39.76 12.33
N GLU A 268 -17.08 -39.91 12.01
CA GLU A 268 -17.80 -39.17 11.00
C GLU A 268 -17.86 -37.64 11.29
N ALA A 269 -17.98 -37.26 12.57
CA ALA A 269 -17.97 -35.85 12.97
C ALA A 269 -16.57 -35.24 12.80
N VAL A 270 -15.53 -36.02 13.11
CA VAL A 270 -14.12 -35.62 12.88
C VAL A 270 -13.86 -35.45 11.38
N ALA A 271 -14.36 -36.38 10.53
CA ALA A 271 -14.24 -36.26 9.07
C ALA A 271 -14.94 -35.01 8.55
N LEU A 272 -16.13 -34.67 9.04
CA LEU A 272 -16.85 -33.45 8.68
C LEU A 272 -16.06 -32.20 9.13
N LEU A 273 -15.49 -32.21 10.33
CA LEU A 273 -14.70 -31.08 10.82
C LEU A 273 -13.42 -30.89 10.01
N ARG A 274 -12.75 -31.98 9.59
CA ARG A 274 -11.58 -31.93 8.68
C ARG A 274 -11.96 -31.33 7.33
N ALA A 275 -13.08 -31.74 6.74
CA ALA A 275 -13.60 -31.16 5.50
C ALA A 275 -13.93 -29.67 5.68
N LEU A 276 -14.53 -29.27 6.80
CA LEU A 276 -14.77 -27.86 7.16
C LEU A 276 -13.47 -27.08 7.32
N ALA A 277 -12.45 -27.67 7.94
CA ALA A 277 -11.15 -27.02 8.11
C ALA A 277 -10.45 -26.77 6.77
N VAL A 278 -10.62 -27.66 5.80
CA VAL A 278 -10.04 -27.55 4.44
C VAL A 278 -10.76 -26.48 3.61
N CYS A 279 -12.09 -26.48 3.56
CA CYS A 279 -12.84 -25.68 2.59
C CYS A 279 -14.16 -25.06 3.11
N GLY A 280 -14.45 -25.10 4.42
CA GLY A 280 -15.75 -24.65 4.94
C GLY A 280 -16.02 -23.15 4.77
N GLU A 281 -15.00 -22.32 4.65
CA GLU A 281 -15.12 -20.87 4.36
C GLU A 281 -15.39 -20.60 2.88
N LEU A 282 -14.97 -21.51 2.01
CA LEU A 282 -14.99 -21.36 0.55
C LEU A 282 -16.21 -22.03 -0.06
N LEU A 283 -16.52 -23.25 0.37
CA LEU A 283 -17.58 -24.05 -0.24
C LEU A 283 -18.87 -24.03 0.59
N SER A 284 -19.98 -24.25 -0.09
CA SER A 284 -21.29 -24.42 0.55
C SER A 284 -21.34 -25.72 1.37
N PHE A 285 -22.13 -25.74 2.45
CA PHE A 285 -22.23 -26.90 3.33
C PHE A 285 -22.59 -28.23 2.62
N PRO A 286 -23.44 -28.26 1.59
CA PRO A 286 -23.69 -29.49 0.82
C PRO A 286 -22.42 -30.08 0.18
N LEU A 287 -21.51 -29.22 -0.33
CA LEU A 287 -20.25 -29.68 -0.94
C LEU A 287 -19.27 -30.17 0.15
N VAL A 288 -19.14 -29.44 1.26
CA VAL A 288 -18.32 -29.87 2.40
C VAL A 288 -18.77 -31.22 2.94
N ARG A 289 -20.07 -31.40 3.08
CA ARG A 289 -20.67 -32.68 3.50
C ARG A 289 -20.37 -33.81 2.51
N ALA A 290 -20.48 -33.52 1.21
CA ALA A 290 -20.15 -34.49 0.15
C ALA A 290 -18.68 -34.88 0.19
N LEU A 291 -17.78 -33.92 0.46
CA LEU A 291 -16.35 -34.16 0.65
C LEU A 291 -16.08 -35.09 1.84
N ALA A 292 -16.85 -34.94 2.92
CA ALA A 292 -16.78 -35.84 4.08
C ALA A 292 -17.46 -37.22 3.86
N GLY A 293 -18.03 -37.49 2.69
CA GLY A 293 -18.71 -38.73 2.34
C GLY A 293 -20.04 -38.96 3.06
N LEU A 294 -20.69 -37.89 3.54
CA LEU A 294 -21.88 -37.97 4.40
C LEU A 294 -23.19 -37.78 3.65
N ARG A 295 -24.21 -38.55 4.07
CA ARG A 295 -25.62 -38.36 3.57
C ARG A 295 -26.21 -37.06 4.17
N PRO A 296 -27.23 -36.44 3.51
CA PRO A 296 -27.79 -35.15 3.91
C PRO A 296 -28.23 -35.09 5.38
N VAL A 297 -29.03 -36.03 5.83
CA VAL A 297 -29.59 -36.08 7.20
C VAL A 297 -28.45 -36.24 8.23
N ARG A 298 -27.57 -37.20 8.00
CA ARG A 298 -26.46 -37.48 8.88
C ARG A 298 -25.48 -36.32 8.98
N GLY A 299 -25.17 -35.68 7.86
CA GLY A 299 -24.30 -34.47 7.84
C GLY A 299 -24.86 -33.33 8.68
N GLN A 300 -26.19 -33.10 8.61
CA GLN A 300 -26.83 -32.08 9.44
C GLN A 300 -26.81 -32.40 10.94
N GLU A 301 -27.04 -33.66 11.30
CA GLU A 301 -26.94 -34.12 12.70
C GLU A 301 -25.53 -33.91 13.26
N LEU A 302 -24.51 -34.28 12.48
CA LEU A 302 -23.11 -34.13 12.89
C LEU A 302 -22.69 -32.66 12.95
N HIS A 303 -23.21 -31.82 12.07
CA HIS A 303 -22.97 -30.38 12.14
C HIS A 303 -23.50 -29.78 13.43
N VAL A 304 -24.75 -30.08 13.77
CA VAL A 304 -25.34 -29.65 15.06
C VAL A 304 -24.50 -30.17 16.25
N MET A 305 -23.98 -31.36 16.17
CA MET A 305 -23.10 -31.92 17.18
C MET A 305 -21.79 -31.12 17.32
N LEU A 306 -21.15 -30.78 16.19
CA LEU A 306 -19.94 -29.95 16.17
C LEU A 306 -20.17 -28.52 16.69
N GLU A 307 -21.34 -27.97 16.39
CA GLU A 307 -21.75 -26.65 16.86
C GLU A 307 -22.01 -26.68 18.39
N ALA A 308 -22.67 -27.75 18.86
CA ALA A 308 -22.88 -28.00 20.31
C ALA A 308 -21.54 -28.18 21.06
N ALA A 309 -20.55 -28.82 20.44
CA ALA A 309 -19.20 -28.91 20.96
C ALA A 309 -18.39 -27.60 20.89
N GLY A 310 -18.95 -26.54 20.28
CA GLY A 310 -18.29 -25.25 20.14
C GLY A 310 -17.18 -25.19 19.07
N LEU A 311 -17.09 -26.20 18.19
CA LEU A 311 -16.04 -26.34 17.19
C LEU A 311 -16.38 -25.62 15.86
N THR A 312 -17.67 -25.47 15.56
CA THR A 312 -18.14 -24.83 14.33
C THR A 312 -19.11 -23.68 14.63
N ALA A 313 -19.32 -22.83 13.63
CA ALA A 313 -20.31 -21.76 13.67
C ALA A 313 -21.02 -21.69 12.31
N SER A 314 -22.33 -21.43 12.34
CA SER A 314 -23.14 -21.18 11.13
C SER A 314 -23.08 -19.71 10.80
N GLY A 315 -22.51 -19.36 9.62
CA GLY A 315 -22.42 -18.01 9.07
C GLY A 315 -23.31 -17.88 7.82
N GLY A 316 -24.62 -17.74 7.97
CA GLY A 316 -25.53 -17.65 6.81
C GLY A 316 -25.57 -18.96 5.99
N THR A 317 -25.13 -18.91 4.72
CA THR A 317 -25.11 -20.08 3.81
C THR A 317 -23.87 -20.96 3.95
N LYS A 318 -22.83 -20.49 4.61
CA LYS A 318 -21.55 -21.20 4.79
C LYS A 318 -21.38 -21.60 6.26
N THR A 319 -20.84 -22.78 6.48
CA THR A 319 -20.45 -23.27 7.81
C THR A 319 -18.94 -23.25 7.91
N GLN A 320 -18.42 -22.75 9.00
CA GLN A 320 -16.98 -22.59 9.19
C GLN A 320 -16.52 -23.16 10.55
N VAL A 321 -15.25 -23.50 10.62
CA VAL A 321 -14.59 -23.76 11.90
C VAL A 321 -14.55 -22.48 12.71
N ARG A 322 -14.99 -22.55 13.97
CA ARG A 322 -15.27 -21.36 14.77
C ARG A 322 -14.04 -20.48 15.02
N HIS A 323 -12.92 -21.09 15.32
CA HIS A 323 -11.72 -20.37 15.70
C HIS A 323 -10.52 -20.78 14.82
N PRO A 324 -9.69 -19.82 14.35
CA PRO A 324 -8.53 -20.15 13.51
C PRO A 324 -7.56 -21.16 14.12
N ALA A 325 -7.35 -21.13 15.46
CA ALA A 325 -6.49 -22.08 16.15
C ALA A 325 -7.06 -23.50 16.13
N VAL A 326 -8.40 -23.66 16.16
CA VAL A 326 -9.04 -24.99 16.00
C VAL A 326 -8.79 -25.50 14.59
N LYS A 327 -8.97 -24.64 13.57
CA LYS A 327 -8.68 -24.99 12.18
C LYS A 327 -7.22 -25.41 11.99
N ALA A 328 -6.29 -24.63 12.53
CA ALA A 328 -4.86 -24.93 12.47
C ALA A 328 -4.56 -26.29 13.12
N ARG A 329 -5.07 -26.52 14.33
CA ARG A 329 -4.86 -27.77 15.07
C ARG A 329 -5.42 -28.98 14.34
N VAL A 330 -6.63 -28.89 13.80
CA VAL A 330 -7.25 -29.98 13.04
C VAL A 330 -6.42 -30.32 11.80
N LEU A 331 -5.87 -29.31 11.11
CA LEU A 331 -5.01 -29.51 9.94
C LEU A 331 -3.61 -30.06 10.31
N GLU A 332 -3.06 -29.70 11.48
CA GLU A 332 -1.79 -30.21 12.00
C GLU A 332 -1.89 -31.67 12.44
N ASP A 333 -3.01 -32.06 13.07
CA ASP A 333 -3.26 -33.44 13.53
C ASP A 333 -3.55 -34.40 12.36
N MET A 334 -3.72 -33.91 11.13
CA MET A 334 -3.85 -34.76 9.93
C MET A 334 -2.48 -35.16 9.38
N ALA A 335 -2.35 -36.40 8.94
CA ALA A 335 -1.18 -36.82 8.17
C ALA A 335 -1.03 -35.95 6.90
N THR A 336 0.20 -35.64 6.50
CA THR A 336 0.47 -34.78 5.34
C THR A 336 -0.19 -35.28 4.07
N ASP A 337 -0.14 -36.60 3.83
CA ASP A 337 -0.74 -37.22 2.64
C ASP A 337 -2.28 -37.20 2.68
N GLU A 338 -2.86 -37.45 3.86
CA GLU A 338 -4.31 -37.37 4.06
C GLU A 338 -4.82 -35.94 3.80
N ARG A 339 -4.11 -34.94 4.32
CA ARG A 339 -4.42 -33.53 4.10
C ARG A 339 -4.29 -33.13 2.64
N ALA A 340 -3.21 -33.55 1.98
CA ALA A 340 -3.01 -33.29 0.55
C ALA A 340 -4.11 -33.90 -0.31
N GLN A 341 -4.48 -35.15 0.00
CA GLN A 341 -5.56 -35.87 -0.71
C GLN A 341 -6.91 -35.16 -0.51
N LEU A 342 -7.21 -34.71 0.71
CA LEU A 342 -8.47 -34.02 0.99
C LEU A 342 -8.56 -32.67 0.28
N TYR A 343 -7.45 -31.89 0.19
CA TYR A 343 -7.40 -30.68 -0.62
C TYR A 343 -7.62 -30.97 -2.10
N SER A 344 -7.03 -32.04 -2.63
CA SER A 344 -7.19 -32.45 -4.03
C SER A 344 -8.64 -32.81 -4.34
N GLN A 345 -9.28 -33.62 -3.48
CA GLN A 345 -10.70 -33.98 -3.60
C GLN A 345 -11.62 -32.77 -3.49
N ALA A 346 -11.31 -31.83 -2.59
CA ALA A 346 -12.05 -30.58 -2.43
C ALA A 346 -11.99 -29.73 -3.70
N ALA A 347 -10.81 -29.57 -4.31
CA ALA A 347 -10.63 -28.82 -5.54
C ALA A 347 -11.38 -29.44 -6.72
N GLU A 348 -11.27 -30.76 -6.90
CA GLU A 348 -12.01 -31.49 -7.95
C GLU A 348 -13.52 -31.43 -7.77
N LEU A 349 -14.00 -31.59 -6.55
CA LEU A 349 -15.42 -31.51 -6.22
C LEU A 349 -15.97 -30.11 -6.50
N ALA A 350 -15.23 -29.08 -6.06
CA ALA A 350 -15.60 -27.68 -6.28
C ALA A 350 -15.65 -27.33 -7.78
N HIS A 351 -14.65 -27.75 -8.55
CA HIS A 351 -14.61 -27.56 -10.01
C HIS A 351 -15.81 -28.27 -10.69
N ARG A 352 -16.07 -29.52 -10.37
CA ARG A 352 -17.22 -30.27 -10.95
C ARG A 352 -18.57 -29.68 -10.56
N ALA A 353 -18.67 -29.05 -9.42
CA ALA A 353 -19.87 -28.39 -8.92
C ALA A 353 -20.03 -26.95 -9.43
N TRP A 354 -19.15 -26.48 -10.31
CA TRP A 354 -19.15 -25.11 -10.85
C TRP A 354 -19.13 -24.05 -9.73
N ALA A 355 -18.32 -24.31 -8.69
CA ALA A 355 -18.07 -23.32 -7.65
C ALA A 355 -17.33 -22.11 -8.25
N ASN A 356 -17.34 -20.98 -7.54
CA ASN A 356 -16.65 -19.78 -7.98
C ASN A 356 -15.15 -20.07 -8.17
N ASP A 357 -14.56 -19.63 -9.30
CA ASP A 357 -13.16 -19.87 -9.66
C ASP A 357 -12.19 -19.36 -8.61
N GLU A 358 -12.50 -18.23 -7.95
CA GLU A 358 -11.71 -17.69 -6.85
C GLU A 358 -11.68 -18.65 -5.65
N ASP A 359 -12.83 -19.22 -5.26
CA ASP A 359 -12.92 -20.20 -4.17
C ASP A 359 -12.14 -21.49 -4.52
N VAL A 360 -12.25 -21.95 -5.77
CA VAL A 360 -11.47 -23.10 -6.28
C VAL A 360 -9.97 -22.81 -6.27
N ALA A 361 -9.57 -21.64 -6.76
CA ALA A 361 -8.15 -21.23 -6.78
C ALA A 361 -7.56 -21.15 -5.37
N GLN A 362 -8.30 -20.66 -4.38
CA GLN A 362 -7.84 -20.63 -2.98
C GLN A 362 -7.62 -22.05 -2.41
N ILE A 363 -8.43 -23.03 -2.78
CA ILE A 363 -8.21 -24.43 -2.41
C ILE A 363 -6.95 -24.96 -3.14
N LEU A 364 -6.80 -24.65 -4.43
CA LEU A 364 -5.65 -25.06 -5.24
C LEU A 364 -4.32 -24.55 -4.71
N LEU A 365 -4.27 -23.39 -4.05
CA LEU A 365 -3.04 -22.89 -3.41
C LEU A 365 -2.42 -23.88 -2.41
N ARG A 366 -3.24 -24.72 -1.79
CA ARG A 366 -2.83 -25.72 -0.78
C ARG A 366 -2.80 -27.15 -1.29
N THR A 367 -3.17 -27.34 -2.55
CA THR A 367 -3.24 -28.64 -3.22
C THR A 367 -1.88 -29.00 -3.84
N PRO A 368 -1.41 -30.25 -3.80
CA PRO A 368 -0.28 -30.68 -4.60
C PRO A 368 -0.59 -30.56 -6.10
N PRO A 369 0.39 -30.69 -7.01
CA PRO A 369 0.14 -30.73 -8.45
C PRO A 369 -0.85 -31.82 -8.82
N LEU A 370 -1.86 -31.49 -9.61
CA LEU A 370 -2.92 -32.41 -10.05
C LEU A 370 -2.71 -32.92 -11.48
N GLY A 371 -1.93 -32.23 -12.30
CA GLY A 371 -1.69 -32.57 -13.70
C GLY A 371 -2.91 -32.37 -14.62
N ALA A 372 -3.96 -31.72 -14.14
CA ALA A 372 -5.19 -31.52 -14.91
C ALA A 372 -5.22 -30.13 -15.58
N PRO A 373 -5.53 -30.01 -16.88
CA PRO A 373 -5.50 -28.74 -17.60
C PRO A 373 -6.38 -27.62 -17.01
N TRP A 374 -7.55 -28.00 -16.45
CA TRP A 374 -8.47 -27.03 -15.84
C TRP A 374 -7.85 -26.28 -14.66
N VAL A 375 -6.87 -26.89 -13.95
CA VAL A 375 -6.20 -26.26 -12.80
C VAL A 375 -5.46 -25.01 -13.23
N VAL A 376 -4.71 -25.11 -14.34
CA VAL A 376 -3.96 -23.97 -14.87
C VAL A 376 -4.91 -22.88 -15.37
N SER A 377 -5.99 -23.25 -16.07
CA SER A 377 -7.02 -22.30 -16.54
C SER A 377 -7.62 -21.52 -15.37
N THR A 378 -8.15 -22.22 -14.35
CA THR A 378 -8.75 -21.60 -13.17
C THR A 378 -7.78 -20.68 -12.43
N LEU A 379 -6.53 -21.10 -12.27
CA LEU A 379 -5.50 -20.25 -11.62
C LEU A 379 -5.16 -19.02 -12.45
N CYS A 380 -5.12 -19.13 -13.79
CA CYS A 380 -4.89 -17.98 -14.67
C CYS A 380 -6.08 -17.00 -14.70
N GLU A 381 -7.31 -17.49 -14.65
CA GLU A 381 -8.52 -16.66 -14.57
C GLU A 381 -8.59 -15.92 -13.23
N SER A 382 -8.29 -16.63 -12.14
CA SER A 382 -8.21 -16.03 -10.80
C SER A 382 -7.03 -15.06 -10.65
N PHE A 383 -5.91 -15.32 -11.35
CA PHE A 383 -4.80 -14.35 -11.45
C PHE A 383 -5.26 -13.05 -12.12
N ALA A 384 -5.95 -13.13 -13.25
CA ALA A 384 -6.48 -11.95 -13.95
C ALA A 384 -7.49 -11.19 -13.08
N ALA A 385 -8.38 -11.89 -12.37
CA ALA A 385 -9.33 -11.30 -11.42
C ALA A 385 -8.61 -10.59 -10.26
N ALA A 386 -7.56 -11.19 -9.67
CA ALA A 386 -6.78 -10.61 -8.60
C ALA A 386 -6.01 -9.35 -9.05
N LEU A 387 -5.50 -9.32 -10.28
CA LEU A 387 -4.89 -8.11 -10.85
C LEU A 387 -5.89 -6.96 -11.01
N ASN A 388 -7.14 -7.26 -11.40
CA ASN A 388 -8.19 -6.25 -11.52
C ASN A 388 -8.58 -5.64 -10.16
N THR A 389 -8.42 -6.39 -9.07
CA THR A 389 -8.65 -5.90 -7.69
C THR A 389 -7.39 -5.35 -7.02
N GLU A 390 -6.28 -5.26 -7.77
CA GLU A 390 -4.97 -4.79 -7.29
C GLU A 390 -4.33 -5.65 -6.17
N ASP A 391 -4.78 -6.88 -5.98
CA ASP A 391 -4.19 -7.84 -5.04
C ASP A 391 -3.02 -8.61 -5.69
N HIS A 392 -1.88 -7.91 -5.82
CA HIS A 392 -0.68 -8.46 -6.46
C HIS A 392 -0.08 -9.66 -5.71
N GLY A 393 -0.25 -9.70 -4.39
CA GLY A 393 0.24 -10.81 -3.58
C GLY A 393 -0.51 -12.11 -3.91
N ARG A 394 -1.83 -12.03 -3.99
CA ARG A 394 -2.69 -13.17 -4.36
C ARG A 394 -2.48 -13.56 -5.83
N ALA A 395 -2.40 -12.58 -6.72
CA ALA A 395 -2.10 -12.82 -8.13
C ALA A 395 -0.79 -13.62 -8.29
N ALA A 396 0.30 -13.17 -7.65
CA ALA A 396 1.57 -13.88 -7.68
C ALA A 396 1.46 -15.31 -7.11
N ALA A 397 0.70 -15.52 -6.04
CA ALA A 397 0.49 -16.83 -5.45
C ALA A 397 -0.21 -17.81 -6.41
N TYR A 398 -1.21 -17.35 -7.17
CA TYR A 398 -1.92 -18.17 -8.15
C TYR A 398 -1.00 -18.64 -9.29
N LEU A 399 -0.20 -17.74 -9.88
CA LEU A 399 0.74 -18.13 -10.91
C LEU A 399 1.89 -18.99 -10.37
N ALA A 400 2.40 -18.69 -9.18
CA ALA A 400 3.41 -19.54 -8.52
C ALA A 400 2.88 -20.96 -8.30
N ARG A 401 1.56 -21.10 -8.00
CA ARG A 401 0.93 -22.41 -7.88
C ARG A 401 0.75 -23.08 -9.26
N ALA A 402 0.32 -22.33 -10.27
CA ALA A 402 0.17 -22.84 -11.65
C ALA A 402 1.49 -23.39 -12.21
N LEU A 403 2.61 -22.73 -11.92
CA LEU A 403 3.94 -23.16 -12.35
C LEU A 403 4.42 -24.48 -11.73
N ARG A 404 3.73 -24.98 -10.70
CA ARG A 404 4.01 -26.31 -10.12
C ARG A 404 3.36 -27.44 -10.91
N GLU A 405 2.38 -27.13 -11.79
CA GLU A 405 1.76 -28.12 -12.68
C GLU A 405 2.73 -28.57 -13.78
N PRO A 406 2.52 -29.76 -14.37
CA PRO A 406 3.25 -30.19 -15.57
C PRO A 406 2.79 -29.32 -16.75
N LEU A 407 3.67 -28.38 -17.16
CA LEU A 407 3.40 -27.41 -18.23
C LEU A 407 4.35 -27.63 -19.39
N GLU A 408 3.85 -27.37 -20.60
CA GLU A 408 4.68 -27.26 -21.79
C GLU A 408 5.72 -26.13 -21.63
N PRO A 409 6.95 -26.27 -22.15
CA PRO A 409 8.02 -25.28 -21.97
C PRO A 409 7.63 -23.85 -22.37
N ARG A 410 6.83 -23.68 -23.43
CA ARG A 410 6.34 -22.37 -23.88
C ARG A 410 5.39 -21.73 -22.89
N GLU A 411 4.46 -22.53 -22.37
CA GLU A 411 3.45 -22.05 -21.40
C GLU A 411 4.12 -21.74 -20.05
N ARG A 412 5.01 -22.62 -19.58
CA ARG A 412 5.83 -22.37 -18.38
C ARG A 412 6.59 -21.06 -18.47
N ALA A 413 7.24 -20.79 -19.59
CA ALA A 413 8.00 -19.58 -19.82
C ALA A 413 7.10 -18.33 -19.85
N ARG A 414 5.92 -18.40 -20.47
CA ARG A 414 4.92 -17.34 -20.49
C ARG A 414 4.44 -17.02 -19.06
N LEU A 415 4.02 -18.02 -18.30
CA LEU A 415 3.53 -17.83 -16.94
C LEU A 415 4.63 -17.36 -15.99
N THR A 416 5.88 -17.77 -16.20
CA THR A 416 7.02 -17.27 -15.43
C THR A 416 7.25 -15.77 -15.67
N LEU A 417 7.11 -15.30 -16.90
CA LEU A 417 7.23 -13.88 -17.24
C LEU A 417 6.08 -13.05 -16.61
N GLU A 418 4.85 -13.56 -16.66
CA GLU A 418 3.68 -12.94 -16.04
C GLU A 418 3.82 -12.90 -14.51
N LEU A 419 4.32 -13.97 -13.90
CA LEU A 419 4.62 -14.01 -12.47
C LEU A 419 5.68 -12.99 -12.08
N ALA A 420 6.77 -12.89 -12.84
CA ALA A 420 7.80 -11.89 -12.58
C ALA A 420 7.26 -10.45 -12.67
N ALA A 421 6.32 -10.20 -13.58
CA ALA A 421 5.63 -8.91 -13.69
C ALA A 421 4.75 -8.61 -12.47
N ALA A 422 4.03 -9.60 -11.94
CA ALA A 422 3.22 -9.46 -10.74
C ALA A 422 4.09 -9.30 -9.48
N GLU A 423 5.16 -10.09 -9.35
CA GLU A 423 6.12 -10.01 -8.24
C GLU A 423 6.88 -8.68 -8.21
N ALA A 424 7.00 -7.97 -9.32
CA ALA A 424 7.59 -6.64 -9.36
C ALA A 424 6.96 -5.67 -8.36
N MET A 425 5.70 -5.91 -7.98
CA MET A 425 4.95 -5.09 -7.02
C MET A 425 5.08 -5.58 -5.57
N SER A 426 5.07 -6.88 -5.34
CA SER A 426 5.00 -7.48 -4.01
C SER A 426 6.34 -8.04 -3.51
N ALA A 427 7.18 -8.55 -4.42
CA ALA A 427 8.44 -9.21 -4.12
C ALA A 427 9.50 -8.93 -5.23
N PRO A 428 9.95 -7.68 -5.40
CA PRO A 428 10.77 -7.25 -6.53
C PRO A 428 12.01 -8.11 -6.79
N LEU A 429 12.70 -8.54 -5.72
CA LEU A 429 13.90 -9.39 -5.84
C LEU A 429 13.58 -10.82 -6.33
N ALA A 430 12.38 -11.34 -6.04
CA ALA A 430 11.95 -12.63 -6.56
C ALA A 430 11.66 -12.51 -8.07
N GLY A 431 10.97 -11.44 -8.47
CA GLY A 431 10.75 -11.13 -9.89
C GLY A 431 12.05 -11.04 -10.68
N ASP A 432 13.08 -10.35 -10.18
CA ASP A 432 14.38 -10.25 -10.84
C ASP A 432 15.08 -11.62 -10.99
N ARG A 433 15.01 -12.48 -9.98
CA ARG A 433 15.57 -13.84 -10.09
C ARG A 433 14.89 -14.65 -11.19
N ARG A 434 13.55 -14.59 -11.29
CA ARG A 434 12.79 -15.28 -12.35
C ARG A 434 13.11 -14.76 -13.73
N LEU A 435 13.24 -13.44 -13.89
CA LEU A 435 13.70 -12.86 -15.15
C LEU A 435 15.09 -13.36 -15.51
N GLY A 436 16.00 -13.48 -14.54
CA GLY A 436 17.33 -14.08 -14.74
C GLY A 436 17.29 -15.55 -15.17
N GLU A 437 16.37 -16.34 -14.61
CA GLU A 437 16.15 -17.74 -15.02
C GLU A 437 15.69 -17.82 -16.48
N LEU A 438 14.75 -16.95 -16.89
CA LEU A 438 14.26 -16.88 -18.26
C LEU A 438 15.35 -16.49 -19.26
N VAL A 439 16.23 -15.55 -18.90
CA VAL A 439 17.36 -15.14 -19.74
C VAL A 439 18.37 -16.29 -19.90
N ARG A 440 18.67 -17.01 -18.82
CA ARG A 440 19.59 -18.16 -18.82
C ARG A 440 19.01 -19.44 -19.40
N ALA A 441 17.72 -19.50 -19.72
CA ALA A 441 17.12 -20.68 -20.34
C ALA A 441 17.68 -21.02 -21.75
N GLY A 442 18.59 -20.21 -22.26
CA GLY A 442 19.36 -20.47 -23.49
C GLY A 442 18.51 -20.47 -24.76
N SER A 443 19.07 -21.07 -25.80
CA SER A 443 18.42 -21.16 -27.12
C SER A 443 17.15 -22.03 -27.15
N GLY A 444 16.86 -22.76 -26.07
CA GLY A 444 15.61 -23.53 -25.89
C GLY A 444 14.40 -22.67 -25.55
N ALA A 445 14.59 -21.40 -25.13
CA ALA A 445 13.51 -20.50 -24.78
C ALA A 445 12.63 -20.17 -26.01
N PRO A 446 11.32 -19.88 -25.80
CA PRO A 446 10.46 -19.33 -26.86
C PRO A 446 11.06 -18.05 -27.46
N GLU A 447 10.75 -17.82 -28.74
CA GLU A 447 11.22 -16.65 -29.47
C GLU A 447 10.77 -15.35 -28.82
N GLY A 448 11.70 -14.38 -28.70
CA GLY A 448 11.46 -13.06 -28.12
C GLY A 448 11.33 -13.06 -26.59
N LEU A 449 11.34 -14.20 -25.91
CA LEU A 449 11.13 -14.26 -24.47
C LEU A 449 12.24 -13.59 -23.68
N ARG A 450 13.50 -13.81 -24.04
CA ARG A 450 14.66 -13.24 -23.36
C ARG A 450 14.69 -11.72 -23.50
N ALA A 451 14.40 -11.22 -24.70
CA ALA A 451 14.28 -9.78 -24.94
C ALA A 451 13.15 -9.17 -24.12
N ARG A 452 11.97 -9.84 -24.02
CA ARG A 452 10.86 -9.41 -23.17
C ARG A 452 11.21 -9.43 -21.68
N ALA A 453 11.98 -10.42 -21.22
CA ALA A 453 12.45 -10.47 -19.83
C ALA A 453 13.38 -9.28 -19.51
N VAL A 454 14.31 -8.97 -20.42
CA VAL A 454 15.21 -7.81 -20.28
C VAL A 454 14.43 -6.48 -20.31
N ASP A 455 13.48 -6.34 -21.25
CA ASP A 455 12.60 -5.15 -21.35
C ASP A 455 11.81 -4.90 -20.06
N LEU A 456 11.26 -5.96 -19.45
CA LEU A 456 10.52 -5.87 -18.20
C LEU A 456 11.42 -5.47 -17.02
N GLY A 457 12.62 -6.03 -16.92
CA GLY A 457 13.59 -5.65 -15.88
C GLY A 457 14.04 -4.19 -16.02
N LEU A 458 14.28 -3.76 -17.27
CA LEU A 458 14.62 -2.37 -17.58
C LEU A 458 13.46 -1.41 -17.31
N ALA A 459 12.22 -1.81 -17.58
CA ALA A 459 11.02 -1.03 -17.26
C ALA A 459 10.92 -0.74 -15.75
N ARG A 460 11.30 -1.68 -14.92
CA ARG A 460 11.39 -1.53 -13.47
C ARG A 460 12.50 -0.55 -13.04
N GLY A 461 13.47 -0.30 -13.91
CA GLY A 461 14.62 0.56 -13.68
C GLY A 461 15.90 -0.18 -13.28
N ASN A 462 15.92 -1.51 -13.26
CA ASN A 462 17.10 -2.30 -12.96
C ASN A 462 18.02 -2.38 -14.19
N SER A 463 18.62 -1.25 -14.57
CA SER A 463 19.48 -1.14 -15.75
C SER A 463 20.77 -1.95 -15.62
N ASP A 464 21.32 -2.10 -14.41
CA ASP A 464 22.51 -2.93 -14.17
C ASP A 464 22.27 -4.38 -14.47
N TRP A 465 21.17 -4.91 -13.95
CA TRP A 465 20.77 -6.26 -14.23
C TRP A 465 20.43 -6.43 -15.73
N ALA A 466 19.64 -5.51 -16.31
CA ALA A 466 19.22 -5.58 -17.70
C ALA A 466 20.42 -5.59 -18.67
N ARG A 467 21.44 -4.75 -18.40
CA ARG A 467 22.68 -4.69 -19.18
C ARG A 467 23.43 -6.03 -19.14
N ARG A 468 23.65 -6.58 -17.93
CA ARG A 468 24.32 -7.87 -17.76
C ARG A 468 23.52 -9.02 -18.38
N ALA A 469 22.22 -9.05 -18.17
CA ALA A 469 21.33 -10.07 -18.70
C ALA A 469 21.28 -10.05 -20.23
N ALA A 470 21.25 -8.87 -20.86
CA ALA A 470 21.30 -8.75 -22.30
C ALA A 470 22.65 -9.22 -22.87
N ALA A 471 23.79 -8.88 -22.23
CA ALA A 471 25.12 -9.33 -22.63
C ALA A 471 25.28 -10.86 -22.49
N GLU A 472 24.81 -11.43 -21.37
CA GLU A 472 24.77 -12.87 -21.12
C GLU A 472 23.95 -13.60 -22.21
N ALA A 473 22.74 -13.09 -22.51
CA ALA A 473 21.87 -13.65 -23.53
C ALA A 473 22.47 -13.59 -24.93
N LEU A 474 23.34 -12.62 -25.23
CA LEU A 474 24.01 -12.48 -26.52
C LEU A 474 25.10 -13.55 -26.78
N CYS A 475 25.63 -14.23 -25.74
CA CYS A 475 26.60 -15.31 -25.87
C CYS A 475 26.01 -16.56 -26.56
N ASP A 476 24.69 -16.81 -26.40
CA ASP A 476 23.93 -17.92 -27.00
C ASP A 476 22.62 -17.41 -27.60
N VAL A 477 22.73 -16.49 -28.59
CA VAL A 477 21.56 -15.81 -29.14
C VAL A 477 21.17 -16.36 -30.52
N ARG A 478 19.86 -16.53 -30.71
CA ARG A 478 19.28 -16.77 -32.05
C ARG A 478 19.33 -15.50 -32.89
N PRO A 479 19.52 -15.61 -34.22
CA PRO A 479 19.56 -14.42 -35.08
C PRO A 479 18.36 -13.46 -34.89
N CYS A 480 17.17 -14.01 -34.72
CA CYS A 480 15.92 -13.22 -34.57
C CYS A 480 15.82 -12.37 -33.30
N GLU A 481 16.52 -12.72 -32.22
CA GLU A 481 16.52 -11.95 -30.96
C GLU A 481 17.72 -11.02 -30.81
N ARG A 482 18.78 -11.23 -31.63
CA ARG A 482 20.07 -10.56 -31.50
C ARG A 482 19.94 -9.04 -31.52
N ASP A 483 19.22 -8.50 -32.47
CA ASP A 483 19.05 -7.05 -32.65
C ASP A 483 18.31 -6.41 -31.49
N SER A 484 17.30 -7.10 -30.98
CA SER A 484 16.53 -6.65 -29.80
C SER A 484 17.37 -6.63 -28.53
N LEU A 485 18.18 -7.67 -28.30
CA LEU A 485 19.07 -7.73 -27.13
C LEU A 485 20.19 -6.69 -27.18
N ILE A 486 20.79 -6.46 -28.35
CA ILE A 486 21.78 -5.39 -28.58
C ILE A 486 21.15 -4.02 -28.26
N ALA A 487 19.95 -3.76 -28.78
CA ALA A 487 19.26 -2.50 -28.53
C ALA A 487 18.93 -2.31 -27.05
N LEU A 488 18.40 -3.31 -26.37
CA LEU A 488 18.10 -3.26 -24.93
C LEU A 488 19.35 -3.10 -24.07
N PHE A 489 20.46 -3.73 -24.45
CA PHE A 489 21.75 -3.52 -23.79
C PHE A 489 22.14 -2.05 -23.80
N TRP A 490 22.16 -1.43 -24.99
CA TRP A 490 22.54 -0.03 -25.13
C TRP A 490 21.54 0.93 -24.46
N LEU A 491 20.26 0.60 -24.47
CA LEU A 491 19.26 1.40 -23.74
C LEU A 491 19.46 1.31 -22.23
N ALA A 492 19.84 0.14 -21.71
CA ALA A 492 20.16 -0.05 -20.30
C ALA A 492 21.44 0.71 -19.92
N ASP A 493 22.47 0.63 -20.79
CA ASP A 493 23.75 1.33 -20.62
C ASP A 493 23.54 2.85 -20.55
N GLU A 494 22.74 3.44 -21.42
CA GLU A 494 22.40 4.88 -21.41
C GLU A 494 21.70 5.33 -20.11
N SER A 495 21.19 4.44 -19.32
CA SER A 495 20.48 4.76 -18.06
C SER A 495 21.39 4.87 -16.84
N ARG A 496 22.68 4.60 -16.98
CA ARG A 496 23.69 4.62 -15.90
C ARG A 496 24.56 5.86 -15.98
N ASP A 497 25.21 6.21 -14.88
CA ASP A 497 26.17 7.33 -14.82
C ASP A 497 27.62 6.86 -15.02
N ASP A 498 27.91 5.56 -14.81
CA ASP A 498 29.25 4.99 -14.99
C ASP A 498 29.49 4.50 -16.43
N THR A 499 30.76 4.42 -16.79
CA THR A 499 31.24 3.96 -18.11
C THR A 499 32.11 2.71 -17.99
N GLU A 500 31.88 1.87 -16.96
CA GLU A 500 32.69 0.65 -16.81
C GLU A 500 32.66 -0.23 -18.07
N PRO A 501 33.82 -0.66 -18.54
CA PRO A 501 33.89 -1.55 -19.71
C PRO A 501 33.21 -2.87 -19.41
N MET A 502 32.36 -3.31 -20.33
CA MET A 502 31.67 -4.60 -20.25
C MET A 502 32.52 -5.72 -20.90
N VAL A 503 32.49 -6.85 -20.24
CA VAL A 503 32.96 -8.12 -20.79
C VAL A 503 31.75 -9.08 -20.77
N PRO A 504 31.35 -9.64 -21.90
CA PRO A 504 31.88 -9.56 -23.25
C PRO A 504 31.56 -8.25 -23.99
N GLU A 505 32.32 -7.93 -25.05
CA GLU A 505 32.04 -6.79 -25.93
C GLU A 505 30.69 -6.98 -26.65
N VAL A 506 29.78 -6.03 -26.46
CA VAL A 506 28.51 -6.01 -27.18
C VAL A 506 28.65 -5.13 -28.42
N PRO A 507 28.22 -5.60 -29.61
CA PRO A 507 28.30 -4.80 -30.83
C PRO A 507 27.59 -3.45 -30.68
N VAL A 508 28.17 -2.38 -31.21
CA VAL A 508 27.53 -1.06 -31.25
C VAL A 508 26.30 -1.09 -32.13
N LEU A 509 25.33 -0.19 -31.83
CA LEU A 509 24.15 -0.02 -32.66
C LEU A 509 24.59 0.47 -34.07
N PRO A 510 24.04 -0.10 -35.13
CA PRO A 510 24.37 0.35 -36.49
C PRO A 510 23.92 1.79 -36.73
N GLY A 511 24.66 2.52 -37.54
CA GLY A 511 24.29 3.89 -37.95
C GLY A 511 22.96 3.95 -38.73
N ARG A 512 22.65 2.85 -39.43
CA ARG A 512 21.36 2.63 -40.10
C ARG A 512 20.72 1.37 -39.54
N PRO A 513 19.84 1.52 -38.54
CA PRO A 513 19.15 0.37 -37.95
C PRO A 513 18.25 -0.34 -38.95
N SER A 514 18.17 -1.69 -38.82
CA SER A 514 17.32 -2.53 -39.65
C SER A 514 15.98 -2.90 -39.00
N THR A 515 15.87 -2.71 -37.70
CA THR A 515 14.67 -3.08 -36.94
C THR A 515 14.10 -1.87 -36.20
N PRO A 516 12.77 -1.83 -35.97
CA PRO A 516 12.13 -0.78 -35.18
C PRO A 516 12.72 -0.63 -33.77
N VAL A 517 13.11 -1.74 -33.15
CA VAL A 517 13.70 -1.78 -31.80
C VAL A 517 15.03 -1.03 -31.77
N GLN A 518 15.92 -1.33 -32.71
CA GLN A 518 17.18 -0.60 -32.85
C GLN A 518 16.97 0.86 -33.21
N SER A 519 16.01 1.17 -34.09
CA SER A 519 15.67 2.54 -34.50
C SER A 519 15.27 3.41 -33.30
N GLY A 520 14.44 2.90 -32.41
CA GLY A 520 14.00 3.65 -31.22
C GLY A 520 15.15 3.96 -30.26
N VAL A 521 16.02 3.00 -30.01
CA VAL A 521 17.19 3.22 -29.15
C VAL A 521 18.22 4.14 -29.81
N ARG A 522 18.46 3.99 -31.12
CA ARG A 522 19.36 4.88 -31.85
C ARG A 522 18.85 6.31 -31.92
N ALA A 523 17.53 6.49 -32.13
CA ALA A 523 16.92 7.81 -32.08
C ALA A 523 17.15 8.47 -30.71
N TRP A 524 16.98 7.75 -29.61
CA TRP A 524 17.25 8.24 -28.27
C TRP A 524 18.73 8.64 -28.09
N GLN A 525 19.69 7.81 -28.54
CA GLN A 525 21.11 8.13 -28.45
C GLN A 525 21.46 9.43 -29.18
N LEU A 526 20.95 9.62 -30.41
CA LEU A 526 21.16 10.83 -31.18
C LEU A 526 20.49 12.04 -30.50
N ALA A 527 19.27 11.86 -30.02
CA ALA A 527 18.51 12.89 -29.32
C ALA A 527 19.24 13.41 -28.08
N VAL A 528 19.74 12.54 -27.19
CA VAL A 528 20.41 12.99 -25.95
C VAL A 528 21.77 13.64 -26.21
N ARG A 529 22.43 13.29 -27.31
CA ARG A 529 23.71 13.89 -27.72
C ARG A 529 23.51 15.21 -28.52
N GLY A 530 22.29 15.51 -28.97
CA GLY A 530 22.00 16.66 -29.83
C GLY A 530 22.65 16.55 -31.20
N GLU A 531 22.56 15.36 -31.79
CA GLU A 531 23.13 15.00 -33.08
C GLU A 531 22.02 14.74 -34.10
N ASP A 532 22.14 15.30 -35.29
CA ASP A 532 21.29 15.04 -36.45
C ASP A 532 19.77 14.94 -36.17
N LEU A 533 19.13 16.11 -36.08
CA LEU A 533 17.71 16.24 -35.76
C LEU A 533 16.81 15.44 -36.72
N GLU A 534 17.06 15.51 -38.03
CA GLU A 534 16.20 14.87 -39.04
C GLU A 534 16.36 13.36 -39.06
N THR A 535 17.58 12.85 -38.87
CA THR A 535 17.81 11.40 -38.68
C THR A 535 17.15 10.92 -37.38
N THR A 536 17.20 11.71 -36.31
CA THR A 536 16.53 11.39 -35.04
C THR A 536 15.02 11.22 -35.23
N ARG A 537 14.35 12.18 -35.91
CA ARG A 537 12.92 12.11 -36.23
C ARG A 537 12.56 10.90 -37.08
N THR A 538 13.33 10.67 -38.13
CA THR A 538 13.11 9.56 -39.05
C THR A 538 13.19 8.21 -38.32
N LEU A 539 14.22 8.01 -37.48
CA LEU A 539 14.40 6.79 -36.72
C LEU A 539 13.34 6.62 -35.63
N ALA A 540 12.93 7.72 -34.95
CA ALA A 540 11.87 7.67 -33.96
C ALA A 540 10.54 7.22 -34.59
N ARG A 541 10.18 7.80 -35.75
CA ARG A 541 8.99 7.39 -36.52
C ARG A 541 9.08 5.96 -37.03
N ALA A 542 10.23 5.53 -37.52
CA ALA A 542 10.45 4.15 -37.95
C ALA A 542 10.27 3.15 -36.79
N ALA A 543 10.65 3.52 -35.56
CA ALA A 543 10.43 2.69 -34.38
C ALA A 543 8.96 2.56 -33.99
N LEU A 544 8.14 3.55 -34.32
CA LEU A 544 6.72 3.61 -33.97
C LEU A 544 5.80 3.07 -35.06
N ALA A 545 6.25 3.07 -36.32
CA ALA A 545 5.48 2.64 -37.49
C ALA A 545 5.24 1.11 -37.63
N GLY A 546 5.85 0.26 -36.76
CA GLY A 546 5.72 -1.20 -36.83
C GLY A 546 4.38 -1.74 -36.32
N ASP A 547 4.16 -3.05 -36.50
CA ASP A 547 2.97 -3.77 -36.01
C ASP A 547 2.60 -3.37 -34.58
N GLY A 548 1.31 -3.20 -34.34
CA GLY A 548 0.77 -2.56 -33.14
C GLY A 548 1.39 -2.95 -31.82
N PRO A 549 1.21 -2.18 -30.78
CA PRO A 549 1.99 -2.24 -29.53
C PRO A 549 1.87 -3.54 -28.74
N GLY A 550 1.00 -4.49 -29.13
CA GLY A 550 0.72 -5.71 -28.35
C GLY A 550 1.82 -6.74 -28.26
N THR A 551 2.71 -6.85 -29.27
CA THR A 551 3.80 -7.82 -29.31
C THR A 551 5.19 -7.18 -29.17
N ALA A 552 5.29 -5.86 -29.30
CA ALA A 552 6.53 -5.11 -29.31
C ALA A 552 7.12 -4.91 -27.91
N LEU A 553 8.45 -4.73 -27.84
CA LEU A 553 9.15 -4.28 -26.67
C LEU A 553 8.75 -2.83 -26.35
N VAL A 554 8.47 -2.55 -25.07
CA VAL A 554 7.91 -1.27 -24.64
C VAL A 554 8.97 -0.17 -24.55
N LEU A 555 10.13 -0.48 -23.96
CA LEU A 555 11.12 0.54 -23.63
C LEU A 555 11.78 1.17 -24.88
N PRO A 556 12.08 0.44 -25.95
CA PRO A 556 12.57 1.05 -27.19
C PRO A 556 11.56 2.00 -27.85
N ARG A 557 10.26 1.68 -27.80
CA ARG A 557 9.20 2.58 -28.29
C ARG A 557 9.06 3.82 -27.40
N LEU A 558 9.15 3.65 -26.08
CA LEU A 558 9.18 4.78 -25.13
C LEU A 558 10.41 5.68 -25.38
N ALA A 559 11.56 5.10 -25.71
CA ALA A 559 12.76 5.85 -26.08
C ALA A 559 12.53 6.69 -27.36
N ALA A 560 11.84 6.12 -28.35
CA ALA A 560 11.44 6.84 -29.56
C ALA A 560 10.47 8.00 -29.24
N CYS A 561 9.46 7.79 -28.40
CA CYS A 561 8.56 8.87 -27.95
C CYS A 561 9.32 9.99 -27.23
N ARG A 562 10.26 9.65 -26.37
CA ARG A 562 11.12 10.64 -25.70
C ARG A 562 12.04 11.39 -26.68
N ALA A 563 12.53 10.71 -27.70
CA ALA A 563 13.27 11.38 -28.78
C ALA A 563 12.38 12.40 -29.51
N LEU A 564 11.12 12.06 -29.83
CA LEU A 564 10.15 13.00 -30.45
C LEU A 564 9.84 14.21 -29.54
N ILE A 565 9.83 14.04 -28.22
CA ILE A 565 9.70 15.18 -27.29
C ILE A 565 10.87 16.15 -27.44
N LEU A 566 12.10 15.64 -27.63
CA LEU A 566 13.29 16.46 -27.79
C LEU A 566 13.41 17.11 -29.19
N THR A 567 12.67 16.59 -30.16
CA THR A 567 12.63 17.13 -31.55
C THR A 567 11.47 18.08 -31.79
N ASP A 568 10.73 18.48 -30.74
CA ASP A 568 9.53 19.33 -30.79
C ASP A 568 8.29 18.67 -31.45
N ASP A 569 8.30 17.37 -31.72
CA ASP A 569 7.16 16.64 -32.28
C ASP A 569 6.20 16.17 -31.16
N HIS A 570 5.72 17.10 -30.31
CA HIS A 570 5.00 16.81 -29.06
C HIS A 570 3.61 16.16 -29.27
N GLU A 571 2.89 16.52 -30.33
CA GLU A 571 1.57 15.95 -30.64
C GLU A 571 1.69 14.48 -31.01
N GLU A 572 2.66 14.13 -31.85
CA GLU A 572 2.95 12.77 -32.25
C GLU A 572 3.40 11.93 -31.04
N ALA A 573 4.33 12.49 -30.23
CA ALA A 573 4.78 11.86 -28.99
C ALA A 573 3.63 11.61 -28.01
N ALA A 574 2.69 12.56 -27.85
CA ALA A 574 1.53 12.39 -26.98
C ALA A 574 0.61 11.26 -27.44
N ALA A 575 0.27 11.22 -28.73
CA ALA A 575 -0.58 10.19 -29.32
C ALA A 575 0.03 8.78 -29.13
N GLU A 576 1.33 8.63 -29.37
CA GLU A 576 2.03 7.36 -29.20
C GLU A 576 2.17 6.94 -27.73
N LEU A 577 2.41 7.88 -26.80
CA LEU A 577 2.41 7.60 -25.37
C LEU A 577 1.05 7.12 -24.88
N ASP A 578 -0.05 7.70 -25.37
CA ASP A 578 -1.42 7.29 -25.03
C ASP A 578 -1.76 5.89 -25.59
N ALA A 579 -1.32 5.61 -26.82
CA ALA A 579 -1.46 4.28 -27.43
C ALA A 579 -0.69 3.21 -26.64
N LEU A 580 0.59 3.49 -26.30
CA LEU A 580 1.40 2.60 -25.47
C LEU A 580 0.78 2.40 -24.10
N LEU A 581 0.28 3.46 -23.47
CA LEU A 581 -0.34 3.40 -22.15
C LEU A 581 -1.58 2.51 -22.14
N THR A 582 -2.40 2.56 -23.18
CA THR A 582 -3.58 1.72 -23.34
C THR A 582 -3.21 0.24 -23.34
N VAL A 583 -2.16 -0.12 -24.08
CA VAL A 583 -1.71 -1.52 -24.18
C VAL A 583 -1.09 -2.02 -22.88
N VAL A 584 -0.14 -1.28 -22.29
CA VAL A 584 0.54 -1.74 -21.06
C VAL A 584 -0.42 -1.82 -19.87
N ARG A 585 -1.48 -1.00 -19.84
CA ARG A 585 -2.55 -1.11 -18.83
C ARG A 585 -3.39 -2.36 -19.02
N ARG A 586 -3.80 -2.65 -20.26
CA ARG A 586 -4.53 -3.89 -20.59
C ARG A 586 -3.72 -5.13 -20.22
N ASP A 587 -2.42 -5.10 -20.46
CA ASP A 587 -1.49 -6.20 -20.17
C ASP A 587 -0.98 -6.18 -18.72
N HIS A 588 -1.52 -5.31 -17.85
CA HIS A 588 -1.13 -5.15 -16.43
C HIS A 588 0.38 -4.92 -16.21
N ARG A 589 1.10 -4.35 -17.18
CA ARG A 589 2.54 -4.06 -17.10
C ARG A 589 2.80 -2.76 -16.29
N ARG A 590 2.63 -2.84 -14.99
CA ARG A 590 2.64 -1.66 -14.09
C ARG A 590 3.92 -0.85 -14.11
N ALA A 591 5.09 -1.50 -14.15
CA ALA A 591 6.37 -0.79 -14.23
C ALA A 591 6.48 0.04 -15.53
N ALA A 592 6.10 -0.54 -16.67
CA ALA A 592 6.05 0.18 -17.95
C ALA A 592 5.01 1.30 -17.93
N THR A 593 3.84 1.08 -17.32
CA THR A 593 2.81 2.11 -17.11
C THR A 593 3.39 3.32 -16.37
N ALA A 594 4.12 3.11 -15.27
CA ALA A 594 4.73 4.20 -14.51
C ALA A 594 5.77 4.96 -15.34
N ARG A 595 6.57 4.27 -16.17
CA ARG A 595 7.57 4.90 -17.05
C ARG A 595 6.92 5.76 -18.13
N ILE A 596 5.86 5.27 -18.76
CA ILE A 596 5.12 6.02 -19.79
C ILE A 596 4.42 7.23 -19.18
N LEU A 597 3.79 7.09 -18.02
CA LEU A 597 3.17 8.21 -17.29
C LEU A 597 4.20 9.26 -16.89
N THR A 598 5.41 8.86 -16.49
CA THR A 598 6.51 9.79 -16.19
C THR A 598 6.90 10.62 -17.45
N ALA A 599 7.03 9.98 -18.61
CA ALA A 599 7.33 10.67 -19.85
C ALA A 599 6.18 11.59 -20.31
N ARG A 600 4.92 11.19 -20.12
CA ARG A 600 3.75 12.02 -20.42
C ARG A 600 3.63 13.21 -19.47
N ALA A 601 3.98 13.03 -18.19
CA ALA A 601 4.07 14.12 -17.23
C ALA A 601 5.17 15.14 -17.61
N GLU A 602 6.33 14.67 -18.08
CA GLU A 602 7.39 15.55 -18.61
C GLU A 602 6.88 16.39 -19.80
N LEU A 603 6.22 15.74 -20.75
CA LEU A 603 5.60 16.41 -21.90
C LEU A 603 4.55 17.45 -21.48
N SER A 604 3.71 17.09 -20.50
CA SER A 604 2.68 17.99 -19.97
C SER A 604 3.28 19.19 -19.24
N LEU A 605 4.40 19.00 -18.52
CA LEU A 605 5.11 20.10 -17.86
C LEU A 605 5.67 21.10 -18.88
N ARG A 606 6.26 20.64 -19.97
CA ARG A 606 6.76 21.48 -21.07
C ARG A 606 5.64 22.29 -21.73
N ALA A 607 4.46 21.70 -21.85
CA ALA A 607 3.26 22.35 -22.34
C ALA A 607 2.59 23.31 -21.34
N GLY A 608 3.01 23.31 -20.05
CA GLY A 608 2.44 24.12 -18.99
C GLY A 608 1.15 23.56 -18.36
N ARG A 609 0.77 22.32 -18.66
CA ARG A 609 -0.44 21.66 -18.15
C ARG A 609 -0.21 21.02 -16.78
N LEU A 610 -0.07 21.83 -15.73
CA LEU A 610 0.34 21.39 -14.40
C LEU A 610 -0.61 20.35 -13.78
N ASP A 611 -1.94 20.50 -13.96
CA ASP A 611 -2.94 19.53 -13.47
C ASP A 611 -2.78 18.16 -14.14
N ALA A 612 -2.40 18.13 -15.42
CA ALA A 612 -2.12 16.87 -16.11
C ALA A 612 -0.85 16.22 -15.57
N VAL A 613 0.17 17.01 -15.24
CA VAL A 613 1.39 16.52 -14.59
C VAL A 613 1.05 15.86 -13.25
N GLU A 614 0.27 16.51 -12.38
CA GLU A 614 -0.10 15.98 -11.06
C GLU A 614 -0.87 14.66 -11.20
N ARG A 615 -1.86 14.61 -12.09
CA ARG A 615 -2.61 13.37 -12.34
C ARG A 615 -1.72 12.23 -12.84
N ASP A 616 -0.79 12.51 -13.76
CA ASP A 616 0.10 11.47 -14.29
C ASP A 616 1.14 11.02 -13.26
N VAL A 617 1.66 11.93 -12.45
CA VAL A 617 2.58 11.64 -11.36
C VAL A 617 1.91 10.76 -10.30
N GLU A 618 0.69 11.10 -9.85
CA GLU A 618 -0.08 10.29 -8.92
C GLU A 618 -0.42 8.91 -9.49
N ALA A 619 -0.78 8.86 -10.77
CA ALA A 619 -1.05 7.59 -11.45
C ALA A 619 0.23 6.74 -11.59
N ALA A 620 1.39 7.35 -11.83
CA ALA A 620 2.68 6.66 -11.88
C ALA A 620 3.08 6.10 -10.50
N GLU A 621 2.81 6.84 -9.43
CA GLU A 621 3.06 6.38 -8.05
C GLU A 621 2.15 5.21 -7.67
N ARG A 622 0.87 5.25 -8.05
CA ARG A 622 -0.04 4.12 -7.86
C ARG A 622 0.35 2.91 -8.70
N ALA A 623 0.80 3.13 -9.94
CA ALA A 623 1.25 2.05 -10.81
C ALA A 623 2.52 1.38 -10.30
N LEU A 624 3.48 2.13 -9.76
CA LEU A 624 4.73 1.61 -9.20
C LEU A 624 5.09 2.39 -7.93
N PRO A 625 4.65 1.93 -6.74
CA PRO A 625 4.96 2.55 -5.46
C PRO A 625 6.45 2.64 -5.18
N MET A 626 6.85 3.57 -4.31
CA MET A 626 8.26 3.78 -3.97
C MET A 626 8.96 2.51 -3.46
N SER A 627 8.27 1.68 -2.68
CA SER A 627 8.78 0.40 -2.16
C SER A 627 9.12 -0.63 -3.23
N SER A 628 8.49 -0.52 -4.41
CA SER A 628 8.66 -1.45 -5.54
C SER A 628 9.52 -0.85 -6.66
N ARG A 629 9.86 0.45 -6.55
CA ARG A 629 10.62 1.19 -7.56
C ARG A 629 12.11 0.97 -7.38
N HIS A 630 12.81 0.71 -8.48
CA HIS A 630 14.27 0.61 -8.44
C HIS A 630 14.88 1.99 -8.14
N PRO A 631 15.95 2.07 -7.30
CA PRO A 631 16.59 3.34 -6.95
C PRO A 631 16.97 4.21 -8.14
N LEU A 632 17.50 3.64 -9.21
CA LEU A 632 18.01 4.38 -10.38
C LEU A 632 16.96 5.23 -11.10
N ILE A 633 15.67 4.91 -11.01
CA ILE A 633 14.60 5.68 -11.67
C ILE A 633 13.76 6.53 -10.72
N ALA A 634 13.94 6.35 -9.41
CA ALA A 634 13.20 7.11 -8.40
C ALA A 634 13.38 8.64 -8.53
N PRO A 635 14.57 9.17 -8.87
CA PRO A 635 14.82 10.60 -8.97
C PRO A 635 14.00 11.33 -10.02
N SER A 636 13.69 10.73 -11.19
CA SER A 636 12.95 11.42 -12.27
C SER A 636 11.55 11.84 -11.82
N LEU A 637 10.80 10.97 -11.14
CA LEU A 637 9.45 11.32 -10.69
C LEU A 637 9.48 12.34 -9.54
N ALA A 638 10.45 12.23 -8.64
CA ALA A 638 10.68 13.22 -7.59
C ALA A 638 11.00 14.60 -8.18
N ALA A 639 11.84 14.64 -9.22
CA ALA A 639 12.17 15.87 -9.94
C ALA A 639 10.93 16.52 -10.56
N LEU A 640 10.08 15.75 -11.24
CA LEU A 640 8.83 16.26 -11.82
C LEU A 640 7.90 16.85 -10.76
N ARG A 641 7.73 16.19 -9.62
CA ARG A 641 6.93 16.74 -8.51
C ARG A 641 7.47 18.06 -7.99
N ILE A 642 8.80 18.14 -7.80
CA ILE A 642 9.45 19.37 -7.35
C ILE A 642 9.25 20.49 -8.36
N LEU A 643 9.53 20.23 -9.64
CA LEU A 643 9.40 21.23 -10.69
C LEU A 643 7.95 21.73 -10.84
N THR A 644 6.98 20.81 -10.79
CA THR A 644 5.55 21.16 -10.81
C THR A 644 5.17 22.04 -9.63
N ALA A 645 5.63 21.70 -8.42
CA ALA A 645 5.38 22.50 -7.22
C ALA A 645 6.01 23.91 -7.32
N VAL A 646 7.21 24.02 -7.91
CA VAL A 646 7.87 25.31 -8.17
C VAL A 646 7.04 26.16 -9.15
N GLU A 647 6.62 25.60 -10.29
CA GLU A 647 5.83 26.33 -11.28
C GLU A 647 4.42 26.65 -10.77
N ALA A 648 3.82 25.79 -9.95
CA ALA A 648 2.58 26.07 -9.24
C ALA A 648 2.72 27.11 -8.12
N GLY A 649 3.93 27.63 -7.84
CA GLY A 649 4.19 28.62 -6.79
C GLY A 649 4.10 28.09 -5.37
N ARG A 650 4.04 26.76 -5.16
CA ARG A 650 3.95 26.10 -3.85
C ARG A 650 5.34 25.90 -3.23
N GLN A 651 6.04 27.02 -2.95
CA GLN A 651 7.46 27.00 -2.53
C GLN A 651 7.71 26.14 -1.29
N ARG A 652 6.88 26.26 -0.23
CA ARG A 652 7.06 25.45 1.00
C ARG A 652 6.97 23.96 0.70
N TYR A 653 6.03 23.57 -0.15
CA TYR A 653 5.86 22.19 -0.56
C TYR A 653 7.02 21.72 -1.44
N ALA A 654 7.50 22.54 -2.37
CA ALA A 654 8.67 22.22 -3.18
C ALA A 654 9.93 21.97 -2.33
N ARG A 655 10.14 22.80 -1.28
CA ARG A 655 11.23 22.58 -0.31
C ARG A 655 11.10 21.26 0.45
N SER A 656 9.90 20.93 0.94
CA SER A 656 9.68 19.66 1.64
C SER A 656 9.94 18.45 0.73
N LEU A 657 9.53 18.52 -0.53
CA LEU A 657 9.81 17.47 -1.53
C LEU A 657 11.32 17.35 -1.84
N ALA A 658 12.03 18.48 -1.97
CA ALA A 658 13.46 18.51 -2.26
C ALA A 658 14.31 17.93 -1.09
N ALA A 659 13.80 17.99 0.14
CA ALA A 659 14.44 17.46 1.34
C ALA A 659 14.16 15.96 1.57
N VAL A 660 13.25 15.33 0.83
CA VAL A 660 12.95 13.90 1.00
C VAL A 660 14.18 13.06 0.68
N PRO A 661 14.59 12.16 1.58
CA PRO A 661 15.68 11.23 1.31
C PRO A 661 15.38 10.34 0.10
N THR A 662 16.37 10.09 -0.72
CA THR A 662 16.30 9.16 -1.84
C THR A 662 16.76 7.77 -1.42
N PRO A 663 16.28 6.70 -2.07
CA PRO A 663 16.78 5.36 -1.83
C PRO A 663 18.30 5.28 -2.08
N PRO A 664 19.05 4.48 -1.30
CA PRO A 664 20.47 4.24 -1.53
C PRO A 664 20.74 3.71 -2.95
N GLY A 665 21.81 4.20 -3.61
CA GLY A 665 22.16 3.85 -4.99
C GLY A 665 21.38 4.66 -6.06
N ALA A 666 20.50 5.57 -5.67
CA ALA A 666 19.77 6.42 -6.63
C ALA A 666 20.72 7.36 -7.40
N GLU A 667 21.82 7.73 -6.77
CA GLU A 667 22.88 8.57 -7.34
C GLU A 667 23.66 7.90 -8.49
N GLU A 668 23.58 6.61 -8.67
CA GLU A 668 24.28 5.87 -9.73
C GLU A 668 23.55 5.97 -11.08
N GLY A 669 22.28 6.43 -11.07
CA GLY A 669 21.48 6.57 -12.28
C GLY A 669 21.55 7.96 -12.91
N VAL A 670 21.41 8.05 -14.24
CA VAL A 670 21.31 9.32 -14.99
C VAL A 670 20.14 10.18 -14.47
N ALA A 671 19.05 9.57 -14.02
CA ALA A 671 17.88 10.26 -13.45
C ALA A 671 18.22 11.13 -12.23
N TRP A 672 19.38 10.92 -11.58
CA TRP A 672 19.87 11.78 -10.52
C TRP A 672 20.11 13.21 -11.00
N SER A 673 20.50 13.36 -12.26
CA SER A 673 20.68 14.70 -12.86
C SER A 673 19.38 15.50 -12.90
N ASP A 674 18.23 14.84 -13.12
CA ASP A 674 16.92 15.49 -13.09
C ASP A 674 16.60 16.02 -11.69
N LEU A 675 16.91 15.23 -10.65
CA LEU A 675 16.68 15.62 -9.25
C LEU A 675 17.60 16.76 -8.80
N LEU A 676 18.89 16.70 -9.18
CA LEU A 676 19.82 17.79 -8.92
C LEU A 676 19.37 19.11 -9.56
N PHE A 677 18.92 19.04 -10.80
CA PHE A 677 18.35 20.20 -11.50
C PHE A 677 17.09 20.73 -10.79
N ALA A 678 16.17 19.86 -10.38
CA ALA A 678 14.97 20.27 -9.66
C ALA A 678 15.30 20.93 -8.32
N ARG A 679 16.27 20.38 -7.57
CA ARG A 679 16.78 20.97 -6.33
C ARG A 679 17.45 22.33 -6.60
N ALA A 680 18.22 22.46 -7.70
CA ALA A 680 18.80 23.74 -8.10
C ALA A 680 17.72 24.80 -8.39
N ARG A 681 16.60 24.41 -8.98
CA ARG A 681 15.45 25.31 -9.20
C ARG A 681 14.85 25.79 -7.88
N VAL A 682 14.67 24.91 -6.89
CA VAL A 682 14.21 25.29 -5.55
C VAL A 682 15.19 26.26 -4.88
N ALA A 683 16.48 25.96 -4.90
CA ALA A 683 17.52 26.83 -4.33
C ALA A 683 17.55 28.22 -4.99
N ALA A 684 17.40 28.29 -6.31
CA ALA A 684 17.35 29.55 -7.06
C ALA A 684 16.12 30.39 -6.69
N VAL A 685 14.94 29.79 -6.56
CA VAL A 685 13.71 30.48 -6.15
C VAL A 685 13.83 31.02 -4.70
N ASP A 686 14.60 30.32 -3.86
CA ASP A 686 14.88 30.72 -2.47
C ASP A 686 16.02 31.77 -2.36
N GLY A 687 16.65 32.17 -3.47
CA GLY A 687 17.79 33.06 -3.45
C GLY A 687 19.11 32.42 -2.98
N ARG A 688 19.17 31.11 -2.78
CA ARG A 688 20.38 30.36 -2.40
C ARG A 688 21.25 30.08 -3.64
N TRP A 689 21.80 31.16 -4.20
CA TRP A 689 22.46 31.14 -5.52
C TRP A 689 23.70 30.25 -5.59
N THR A 690 24.51 30.15 -4.51
CA THR A 690 25.68 29.26 -4.47
C THR A 690 25.27 27.82 -4.62
N GLU A 691 24.31 27.37 -3.81
CA GLU A 691 23.79 26.02 -3.86
C GLU A 691 23.11 25.72 -5.24
N ALA A 692 22.34 26.69 -5.77
CA ALA A 692 21.72 26.55 -7.08
C ALA A 692 22.75 26.34 -8.20
N MET A 693 23.87 27.09 -8.14
CA MET A 693 24.99 26.97 -9.08
C MET A 693 25.65 25.60 -8.99
N GLU A 694 25.98 25.16 -7.78
CA GLU A 694 26.67 23.88 -7.53
C GLU A 694 25.82 22.70 -8.01
N LEU A 695 24.57 22.67 -7.64
CA LEU A 695 23.63 21.59 -8.04
C LEU A 695 23.40 21.58 -9.55
N ALA A 696 23.21 22.72 -10.19
CA ALA A 696 23.03 22.80 -11.65
C ALA A 696 24.29 22.36 -12.40
N LYS A 697 25.47 22.78 -11.97
CA LYS A 697 26.74 22.36 -12.56
C LYS A 697 27.00 20.87 -12.34
N GLU A 698 26.66 20.31 -11.19
CA GLU A 698 26.82 18.88 -10.94
C GLU A 698 25.85 18.06 -11.82
N SER A 699 24.59 18.49 -11.94
CA SER A 699 23.66 17.89 -12.90
C SER A 699 24.25 17.84 -14.30
N GLY A 700 24.82 18.97 -14.76
CA GLY A 700 25.45 19.06 -16.07
C GLY A 700 26.69 18.20 -16.23
N ARG A 701 27.58 18.13 -15.22
CA ARG A 701 28.79 17.29 -15.27
C ARG A 701 28.44 15.81 -15.48
N ARG A 702 27.41 15.32 -14.79
CA ARG A 702 26.94 13.93 -14.95
C ARG A 702 26.42 13.65 -16.35
N LEU A 703 25.59 14.52 -16.92
CA LEU A 703 25.11 14.38 -18.28
C LEU A 703 26.27 14.40 -19.30
N LEU A 704 27.24 15.29 -19.12
CA LEU A 704 28.39 15.40 -20.03
C LEU A 704 29.34 14.20 -19.98
N ARG A 705 29.47 13.51 -18.83
CA ARG A 705 30.21 12.22 -18.76
C ARG A 705 29.64 11.20 -19.72
N ARG A 706 28.31 11.20 -19.91
CA ARG A 706 27.59 10.33 -20.87
C ARG A 706 27.49 10.92 -22.28
N GLN A 707 28.16 12.05 -22.54
CA GLN A 707 28.03 12.82 -23.78
C GLN A 707 26.59 13.33 -24.06
N TRP A 708 25.75 13.41 -23.05
CA TRP A 708 24.41 13.96 -23.14
C TRP A 708 24.48 15.49 -23.12
N SER A 709 24.63 16.07 -24.33
CA SER A 709 24.90 17.49 -24.49
C SER A 709 23.70 18.29 -25.04
N ASN A 710 22.60 17.60 -25.39
CA ASN A 710 21.43 18.26 -25.99
C ASN A 710 20.78 19.28 -25.03
N PRO A 711 20.72 20.58 -25.42
CA PRO A 711 20.08 21.62 -24.61
C PRO A 711 18.57 21.39 -24.43
N ALA A 712 17.91 20.68 -25.34
CA ALA A 712 16.49 20.36 -25.24
C ALA A 712 16.18 19.34 -24.13
N LEU A 713 17.18 18.58 -23.66
CA LEU A 713 16.98 17.54 -22.62
C LEU A 713 16.77 18.17 -21.24
N LEU A 714 17.76 18.97 -20.78
CA LEU A 714 17.78 19.58 -19.46
C LEU A 714 18.60 20.89 -19.53
N TYR A 715 17.97 22.01 -19.26
CA TYR A 715 18.59 23.34 -19.39
C TYR A 715 19.40 23.76 -18.16
N TRP A 716 20.31 22.87 -17.74
CA TRP A 716 21.17 23.12 -16.58
C TRP A 716 22.13 24.29 -16.75
N ARG A 717 22.65 24.55 -18.00
CA ARG A 717 23.55 25.68 -18.27
C ARG A 717 22.87 27.02 -18.06
N PRO A 718 21.64 27.29 -18.60
CA PRO A 718 20.89 28.48 -18.26
C PRO A 718 20.65 28.66 -16.77
N GLN A 719 20.33 27.60 -16.05
CA GLN A 719 20.15 27.65 -14.61
C GLN A 719 21.44 28.00 -13.87
N ALA A 720 22.55 27.37 -14.22
CA ALA A 720 23.88 27.69 -13.66
C ALA A 720 24.32 29.12 -14.02
N ALA A 721 24.08 29.55 -15.25
CA ALA A 721 24.40 30.91 -15.72
C ALA A 721 23.65 31.98 -14.91
N ALA A 722 22.35 31.77 -14.67
CA ALA A 722 21.54 32.65 -13.83
C ALA A 722 22.10 32.79 -12.43
N ALA A 723 22.49 31.64 -11.82
CA ALA A 723 23.10 31.64 -10.50
C ALA A 723 24.48 32.31 -10.46
N CYS A 724 25.36 32.06 -11.46
CA CYS A 724 26.65 32.75 -11.61
C CYS A 724 26.45 34.27 -11.76
N TYR A 725 25.49 34.68 -12.54
CA TYR A 725 25.17 36.09 -12.73
C TYR A 725 24.72 36.77 -11.43
N ALA A 726 23.84 36.11 -10.66
CA ALA A 726 23.39 36.62 -9.36
C ALA A 726 24.53 36.73 -8.34
N LEU A 727 25.53 35.83 -8.42
CA LEU A 727 26.74 35.86 -7.59
C LEU A 727 27.81 36.86 -8.09
N GLY A 728 27.58 37.55 -9.23
CA GLY A 728 28.52 38.49 -9.78
C GLY A 728 29.56 37.95 -10.76
N ASP A 729 29.59 36.60 -10.97
CA ASP A 729 30.51 35.96 -11.94
C ASP A 729 29.91 36.05 -13.36
N ARG A 730 30.02 37.24 -13.92
CA ARG A 730 29.52 37.56 -15.26
C ARG A 730 30.25 36.82 -16.40
N LYS A 731 31.54 36.51 -16.20
CA LYS A 731 32.34 35.78 -17.19
C LYS A 731 31.85 34.36 -17.38
N GLU A 732 31.67 33.65 -16.28
CA GLU A 732 31.19 32.28 -16.32
C GLU A 732 29.72 32.20 -16.78
N ALA A 733 28.87 33.14 -16.35
CA ALA A 733 27.49 33.26 -16.83
C ALA A 733 27.42 33.41 -18.36
N ALA A 734 28.23 34.31 -18.92
CA ALA A 734 28.32 34.52 -20.36
C ALA A 734 28.86 33.28 -21.09
N ARG A 735 29.88 32.63 -20.56
CA ARG A 735 30.45 31.40 -21.13
C ARG A 735 29.40 30.28 -21.24
N LEU A 736 28.68 30.01 -20.15
CA LEU A 736 27.63 28.97 -20.10
C LEU A 736 26.48 29.30 -21.09
N SER A 737 26.04 30.57 -21.15
CA SER A 737 24.96 31.00 -22.02
C SER A 737 25.34 30.91 -23.51
N LEU A 738 26.58 31.28 -23.87
CA LEU A 738 27.05 31.17 -25.24
C LEU A 738 27.21 29.70 -25.68
N GLU A 739 27.68 28.85 -24.79
CA GLU A 739 27.78 27.41 -25.07
C GLU A 739 26.39 26.79 -25.27
N GLU A 740 25.39 27.13 -24.42
CA GLU A 740 24.01 26.68 -24.60
C GLU A 740 23.44 27.14 -25.95
N LEU A 741 23.63 28.39 -26.30
CA LEU A 741 23.16 28.95 -27.58
C LEU A 741 23.84 28.26 -28.79
N ARG A 742 25.15 27.94 -28.68
CA ARG A 742 25.87 27.19 -29.72
C ARG A 742 25.27 25.80 -29.92
N LEU A 743 24.99 25.08 -28.82
CA LEU A 743 24.40 23.75 -28.85
C LEU A 743 22.94 23.78 -29.34
N ALA A 744 22.17 24.78 -28.94
CA ALA A 744 20.79 24.96 -29.38
C ALA A 744 20.71 25.24 -30.91
N ARG A 745 21.62 26.08 -31.45
CA ARG A 745 21.72 26.29 -32.88
C ARG A 745 22.15 25.05 -33.67
N ARG A 746 23.02 24.22 -33.07
CA ARG A 746 23.42 22.96 -33.69
C ARG A 746 22.25 21.97 -33.72
N TRP A 747 21.47 21.89 -32.61
CA TRP A 747 20.31 21.01 -32.52
C TRP A 747 19.16 21.44 -33.42
N GLY A 748 18.83 22.73 -33.42
CA GLY A 748 17.94 23.39 -34.41
C GLY A 748 16.46 23.40 -34.06
N THR A 749 16.02 22.92 -32.89
CA THR A 749 14.60 22.97 -32.47
C THR A 749 14.24 24.37 -31.95
N ALA A 750 12.99 24.79 -32.20
CA ALA A 750 12.47 26.09 -31.75
C ALA A 750 12.49 26.21 -30.21
N SER A 751 12.16 25.12 -29.49
CA SER A 751 12.20 25.06 -28.03
C SER A 751 13.59 25.32 -27.46
N ALA A 752 14.61 24.62 -27.97
CA ALA A 752 15.97 24.78 -27.49
C ALA A 752 16.55 26.15 -27.82
N LEU A 753 16.33 26.60 -29.07
CA LEU A 753 16.85 27.89 -29.55
C LEU A 753 16.23 29.06 -28.79
N GLY A 754 14.90 29.09 -28.67
CA GLY A 754 14.21 30.16 -27.98
C GLY A 754 14.52 30.22 -26.49
N LEU A 755 14.68 29.08 -25.84
CA LEU A 755 15.13 29.01 -24.43
C LEU A 755 16.56 29.56 -24.27
N ALA A 756 17.48 29.18 -25.16
CA ALA A 756 18.86 29.64 -25.12
C ALA A 756 18.95 31.18 -25.39
N GLU A 757 18.21 31.73 -26.35
CA GLU A 757 18.12 33.17 -26.62
C GLU A 757 17.55 33.94 -25.41
N LEU A 758 16.50 33.41 -24.77
CA LEU A 758 15.89 34.01 -23.57
C LEU A 758 16.92 34.27 -22.46
N TRP A 759 17.82 33.32 -22.24
CA TRP A 759 18.81 33.37 -21.15
C TRP A 759 20.15 34.02 -21.57
N ALA A 760 20.52 33.98 -22.84
CA ALA A 760 21.79 34.56 -23.34
C ALA A 760 21.80 36.06 -23.23
N ALA A 761 20.70 36.71 -23.56
CA ALA A 761 20.58 38.14 -23.65
C ALA A 761 21.04 38.96 -22.44
N PRO A 762 20.60 38.65 -21.20
CA PRO A 762 21.01 39.39 -20.02
C PRO A 762 22.47 39.11 -19.62
N MET A 763 23.05 37.97 -20.06
CA MET A 763 24.32 37.45 -19.59
C MET A 763 25.52 37.89 -20.42
N THR A 764 25.34 38.17 -21.73
CA THR A 764 26.47 38.41 -22.66
C THR A 764 27.02 39.83 -22.67
N GLY A 765 26.29 40.80 -22.10
CA GLY A 765 26.78 42.21 -21.97
C GLY A 765 27.20 42.94 -23.28
N ALA A 766 27.10 42.25 -24.41
CA ALA A 766 27.54 42.74 -25.72
C ALA A 766 26.50 43.72 -26.29
N GLY A 767 26.50 44.97 -25.90
CA GLY A 767 25.91 46.10 -26.67
C GLY A 767 24.46 45.95 -27.18
N GLY A 768 23.84 44.79 -27.04
CA GLY A 768 22.49 44.48 -27.52
C GLY A 768 21.44 44.88 -26.48
N ARG A 769 20.38 45.50 -26.95
CA ARG A 769 19.22 45.82 -26.12
C ARG A 769 18.59 44.51 -25.66
N PRO A 770 18.40 44.25 -24.34
CA PRO A 770 17.76 43.00 -23.82
C PRO A 770 16.38 42.74 -24.45
N VAL A 771 15.65 43.81 -24.83
CA VAL A 771 14.34 43.69 -25.48
C VAL A 771 14.42 43.00 -26.84
N ILE A 772 15.49 43.22 -27.63
CA ILE A 772 15.65 42.63 -28.97
C ILE A 772 15.78 41.09 -28.83
N ALA A 773 16.58 40.63 -27.91
CA ALA A 773 16.76 39.20 -27.68
C ALA A 773 15.53 38.55 -27.03
N ALA A 774 14.85 39.25 -26.14
CA ALA A 774 13.57 38.75 -25.58
C ALA A 774 12.50 38.65 -26.69
N ARG A 775 12.46 39.60 -27.60
CA ARG A 775 11.55 39.59 -28.76
C ARG A 775 11.89 38.44 -29.72
N GLU A 776 13.15 38.18 -29.97
CA GLU A 776 13.59 37.07 -30.80
C GLU A 776 13.25 35.73 -30.14
N ALA A 777 13.46 35.58 -28.81
CA ALA A 777 13.03 34.42 -28.08
C ALA A 777 11.52 34.18 -28.19
N VAL A 778 10.69 35.19 -28.02
CA VAL A 778 9.23 35.10 -28.20
C VAL A 778 8.88 34.71 -29.65
N ARG A 779 9.52 35.32 -30.67
CA ARG A 779 9.29 34.96 -32.07
C ARG A 779 9.59 33.50 -32.35
N VAL A 780 10.74 32.99 -31.90
CA VAL A 780 11.17 31.60 -32.10
C VAL A 780 10.28 30.62 -31.35
N LEU A 781 9.87 30.98 -30.12
CA LEU A 781 9.01 30.12 -29.29
C LEU A 781 7.53 30.18 -29.69
N GLY A 782 7.11 31.12 -30.53
CA GLY A 782 5.74 31.23 -31.02
C GLY A 782 5.22 29.95 -31.64
N ASP A 783 6.05 29.29 -32.44
CA ASP A 783 5.76 28.03 -33.12
C ASP A 783 6.22 26.80 -32.30
N SER A 784 6.76 27.02 -31.09
CA SER A 784 7.25 25.91 -30.23
C SER A 784 6.12 25.26 -29.42
N PRO A 785 6.15 23.94 -29.28
CA PRO A 785 5.20 23.21 -28.39
C PRO A 785 5.46 23.43 -26.90
N THR A 786 6.62 24.03 -26.51
CA THR A 786 6.97 24.29 -25.11
C THR A 786 6.31 25.58 -24.61
N ARG A 787 4.99 25.53 -24.44
CA ARG A 787 4.15 26.71 -24.11
C ARG A 787 4.50 27.37 -22.78
N LEU A 788 4.99 26.58 -21.80
CA LEU A 788 5.46 27.15 -20.53
C LEU A 788 6.68 28.05 -20.72
N THR A 789 7.64 27.64 -21.57
CA THR A 789 8.83 28.43 -21.89
C THR A 789 8.46 29.70 -22.66
N TYR A 790 7.50 29.59 -23.58
CA TYR A 790 6.94 30.73 -24.30
C TYR A 790 6.35 31.80 -23.37
N ALA A 791 5.58 31.36 -22.37
CA ALA A 791 5.00 32.25 -21.37
C ALA A 791 6.08 32.98 -20.54
N TRP A 792 7.15 32.27 -20.16
CA TRP A 792 8.29 32.92 -19.49
C TRP A 792 9.04 33.91 -20.40
N ALA A 793 9.12 33.65 -21.71
CA ALA A 793 9.68 34.57 -22.67
C ALA A 793 8.83 35.83 -22.80
N LEU A 794 7.51 35.72 -22.87
CA LEU A 794 6.59 36.85 -22.83
C LEU A 794 6.73 37.69 -21.56
N ALA A 795 6.83 37.05 -20.40
CA ALA A 795 7.04 37.73 -19.13
C ALA A 795 8.36 38.54 -19.13
N ARG A 796 9.42 37.93 -19.67
CA ARG A 796 10.70 38.63 -19.82
C ARG A 796 10.62 39.79 -20.82
N LEU A 797 9.98 39.60 -21.97
CA LEU A 797 9.77 40.64 -22.97
C LEU A 797 9.02 41.83 -22.37
N ALA A 798 7.88 41.60 -21.73
CA ALA A 798 7.10 42.64 -21.07
C ALA A 798 7.92 43.41 -20.01
N SER A 799 8.77 42.70 -19.21
CA SER A 799 9.67 43.35 -18.26
C SER A 799 10.68 44.27 -18.96
N CYS A 800 11.30 43.83 -20.07
CA CYS A 800 12.25 44.62 -20.83
C CYS A 800 11.59 45.82 -21.50
N GLU A 801 10.38 45.66 -22.04
CA GLU A 801 9.61 46.75 -22.67
C GLU A 801 9.23 47.82 -21.63
N LEU A 802 8.84 47.41 -20.39
CA LEU A 802 8.62 48.36 -19.30
C LEU A 802 9.91 49.04 -18.85
N GLU A 803 11.05 48.39 -18.88
CA GLU A 803 12.36 48.96 -18.54
C GLU A 803 12.81 50.01 -19.59
N GLU A 804 12.44 49.81 -20.87
CA GLU A 804 12.68 50.77 -21.96
C GLU A 804 11.62 51.89 -22.05
N GLY A 805 10.53 51.82 -21.26
CA GLY A 805 9.45 52.81 -21.24
C GLY A 805 8.39 52.59 -22.30
N ASP A 806 8.43 51.49 -23.07
CA ASP A 806 7.42 51.18 -24.09
C ASP A 806 6.20 50.51 -23.45
N SER A 807 5.38 51.31 -22.77
CA SER A 807 4.18 50.81 -22.08
C SER A 807 3.16 50.19 -23.04
N ARG A 808 3.13 50.61 -24.33
CA ARG A 808 2.19 50.04 -25.29
C ARG A 808 2.59 48.63 -25.73
N ALA A 809 3.85 48.41 -26.03
CA ALA A 809 4.36 47.07 -26.34
C ALA A 809 4.22 46.13 -25.13
N ALA A 810 4.60 46.58 -23.92
CA ALA A 810 4.44 45.82 -22.68
C ALA A 810 2.99 45.42 -22.43
N ALA A 811 2.01 46.30 -22.69
CA ALA A 811 0.60 45.98 -22.55
C ALA A 811 0.16 44.84 -23.48
N LEU A 812 0.65 44.79 -24.71
CA LEU A 812 0.36 43.72 -25.67
C LEU A 812 0.97 42.39 -25.19
N SER A 813 2.24 42.39 -24.81
CA SER A 813 2.93 41.22 -24.30
C SER A 813 2.26 40.68 -23.02
N LEU A 814 1.79 41.55 -22.11
CA LEU A 814 1.06 41.20 -20.91
C LEU A 814 -0.33 40.64 -21.18
N ALA A 815 -1.05 41.16 -22.17
CA ALA A 815 -2.37 40.67 -22.58
C ALA A 815 -2.26 39.20 -23.06
N GLU A 816 -1.28 38.88 -23.88
CA GLU A 816 -1.02 37.54 -24.36
C GLU A 816 -0.60 36.59 -23.23
N LEU A 817 0.30 37.02 -22.34
CA LEU A 817 0.71 36.27 -21.16
C LEU A 817 -0.46 36.01 -20.20
N SER A 818 -1.36 36.98 -20.02
CA SER A 818 -2.56 36.86 -19.20
C SER A 818 -3.53 35.83 -19.76
N ALA A 819 -3.72 35.79 -21.07
CA ALA A 819 -4.51 34.77 -21.76
C ALA A 819 -3.93 33.35 -21.50
N PHE A 820 -2.59 33.21 -21.56
CA PHE A 820 -1.92 31.96 -21.25
C PHE A 820 -2.13 31.53 -19.78
N THR A 821 -1.99 32.45 -18.82
CA THR A 821 -2.15 32.14 -17.39
C THR A 821 -3.59 31.78 -17.01
N THR A 822 -4.57 32.22 -17.78
CA THR A 822 -5.98 31.83 -17.63
C THR A 822 -6.19 30.38 -18.09
N ALA A 823 -5.53 29.97 -19.17
CA ALA A 823 -5.61 28.61 -19.70
C ALA A 823 -4.74 27.60 -18.92
N CYS A 824 -3.65 28.07 -18.33
CA CYS A 824 -2.67 27.24 -17.59
C CYS A 824 -2.43 27.86 -16.21
N PRO A 825 -3.09 27.44 -15.15
CA PRO A 825 -3.00 28.05 -13.83
C PRO A 825 -1.64 27.77 -13.17
N SER A 826 -0.64 28.60 -13.53
CA SER A 826 0.63 28.70 -12.79
C SER A 826 0.55 29.90 -11.86
N SER A 827 0.45 29.66 -10.57
CA SER A 827 0.39 30.78 -9.61
C SER A 827 1.68 31.62 -9.60
N ARG A 828 2.80 31.02 -10.00
CA ARG A 828 4.08 31.73 -10.15
C ARG A 828 4.03 32.72 -11.33
N LEU A 829 3.58 32.29 -12.50
CA LEU A 829 3.36 33.18 -13.64
C LEU A 829 2.31 34.24 -13.34
N ALA A 830 1.20 33.85 -12.69
CA ALA A 830 0.16 34.83 -12.30
C ALA A 830 0.69 35.90 -11.33
N THR A 831 1.63 35.54 -10.44
CA THR A 831 2.29 36.54 -9.58
C THR A 831 3.17 37.50 -10.38
N VAL A 832 3.92 36.97 -11.38
CA VAL A 832 4.73 37.81 -12.29
C VAL A 832 3.84 38.72 -13.11
N VAL A 833 2.76 38.19 -13.69
CA VAL A 833 1.78 39.03 -14.46
C VAL A 833 1.27 40.17 -13.60
N ARG A 834 0.82 39.88 -12.39
CA ARG A 834 0.32 40.91 -11.46
C ARG A 834 1.37 41.98 -11.19
N GLY A 835 2.59 41.60 -10.84
CA GLY A 835 3.67 42.56 -10.57
C GLY A 835 4.05 43.40 -11.79
N LEU A 836 4.00 42.85 -13.01
CA LEU A 836 4.24 43.58 -14.23
C LEU A 836 3.07 44.49 -14.58
N THR A 837 1.83 44.07 -14.38
CA THR A 837 0.61 44.90 -14.57
C THR A 837 0.61 46.09 -13.60
N GLU A 838 0.92 45.87 -12.32
CA GLU A 838 1.06 46.95 -11.34
C GLU A 838 2.17 47.96 -11.73
N ARG A 839 3.25 47.48 -12.35
CA ARG A 839 4.30 48.40 -12.91
C ARG A 839 3.81 49.16 -14.13
N LEU A 840 3.02 48.56 -14.99
CA LEU A 840 2.43 49.18 -16.17
C LEU A 840 1.40 50.27 -15.79
N GLU A 841 0.58 50.00 -14.78
CA GLU A 841 -0.49 50.88 -14.29
C GLU A 841 0.02 52.05 -13.44
N ARG A 842 1.22 51.94 -12.88
CA ARG A 842 1.81 53.06 -12.16
C ARG A 842 1.95 54.22 -13.12
N PRO A 843 1.31 55.39 -12.88
CA PRO A 843 1.52 56.59 -13.71
C PRO A 843 3.03 56.82 -13.71
N ALA A 844 3.56 57.08 -14.92
CA ALA A 844 4.96 57.42 -15.07
C ALA A 844 5.22 58.62 -14.16
N GLY A 845 5.78 58.35 -12.98
CA GLY A 845 6.33 59.43 -12.15
C GLY A 845 7.36 60.17 -12.98
N PRO A 846 7.62 61.42 -12.72
CA PRO A 846 8.51 62.23 -13.54
C PRO A 846 9.76 61.41 -13.86
N VAL A 847 10.05 61.28 -15.14
CA VAL A 847 11.19 60.53 -15.68
C VAL A 847 12.42 60.97 -14.87
N THR A 848 12.90 60.15 -13.98
CA THR A 848 14.16 60.39 -13.28
C THR A 848 15.22 60.36 -14.40
N PRO A 849 15.89 61.43 -14.71
CA PRO A 849 16.85 61.46 -15.81
C PRO A 849 17.88 60.35 -15.55
N ALA A 850 18.10 59.51 -16.56
CA ALA A 850 19.18 58.51 -16.51
C ALA A 850 20.47 59.21 -16.10
N LEU A 851 21.23 58.57 -15.22
CA LEU A 851 22.56 59.08 -14.80
C LEU A 851 23.27 59.54 -16.06
N PRO A 852 23.73 60.79 -16.12
CA PRO A 852 24.45 61.28 -17.27
C PRO A 852 25.56 60.29 -17.62
N ARG A 853 25.72 59.98 -18.92
CA ARG A 853 26.75 58.98 -19.34
C ARG A 853 28.14 59.35 -18.79
N GLU A 854 28.34 60.64 -18.58
CA GLU A 854 29.54 61.22 -18.00
C GLU A 854 29.75 60.78 -16.54
N TRP A 855 28.69 60.53 -15.75
CA TRP A 855 28.81 60.10 -14.36
C TRP A 855 29.41 58.69 -14.24
N THR A 856 29.17 57.81 -15.21
CA THR A 856 29.74 56.46 -15.27
C THR A 856 31.23 56.48 -15.66
N THR A 857 31.76 57.56 -16.09
CA THR A 857 33.21 57.73 -16.38
C THR A 857 34.03 58.08 -15.19
N LEU A 858 33.40 58.42 -14.03
CA LEU A 858 34.05 58.62 -12.75
C LEU A 858 34.46 57.31 -12.13
N SER A 859 35.66 57.28 -11.51
CA SER A 859 36.02 56.16 -10.66
C SER A 859 35.16 56.12 -9.38
N ASP A 860 35.05 55.00 -8.67
CA ASP A 860 34.29 54.88 -7.42
C ASP A 860 34.70 55.89 -6.35
N ALA A 861 35.99 56.22 -6.31
CA ALA A 861 36.53 57.21 -5.39
C ALA A 861 36.15 58.69 -5.81
N GLU A 862 36.11 58.96 -7.09
CA GLU A 862 35.64 60.23 -7.64
C GLU A 862 34.13 60.40 -7.49
N GLN A 863 33.37 59.34 -7.70
CA GLN A 863 31.91 59.35 -7.54
C GLN A 863 31.48 59.59 -6.10
N ARG A 864 32.09 58.92 -5.15
CA ARG A 864 31.86 59.14 -3.70
C ARG A 864 32.20 60.59 -3.29
N THR A 865 33.36 61.08 -3.75
CA THR A 865 33.78 62.45 -3.44
C THR A 865 32.87 63.49 -4.05
N ALA A 866 32.48 63.33 -5.30
CA ALA A 866 31.53 64.18 -6.01
C ALA A 866 30.10 64.13 -5.41
N THR A 867 29.64 62.98 -4.97
CA THR A 867 28.35 62.86 -4.27
C THR A 867 28.33 63.66 -2.96
N PHE A 868 29.33 63.56 -2.13
CA PHE A 868 29.43 64.35 -0.91
C PHE A 868 29.54 65.87 -1.20
N ALA A 869 30.37 66.24 -2.14
CA ALA A 869 30.50 67.63 -2.55
C ALA A 869 29.20 68.20 -3.12
N GLY A 870 28.45 67.42 -3.96
CA GLY A 870 27.16 67.77 -4.49
C GLY A 870 26.04 67.89 -3.47
N ARG A 871 26.18 67.17 -2.34
CA ARG A 871 25.32 67.31 -1.17
C ARG A 871 25.63 68.48 -0.25
N GLY A 872 26.65 69.26 -0.57
CA GLY A 872 27.00 70.50 0.13
C GLY A 872 28.14 70.33 1.20
N HIS A 873 28.72 69.12 1.40
CA HIS A 873 29.80 68.94 2.38
C HIS A 873 31.05 69.65 1.96
N GLY A 874 31.71 70.37 2.89
CA GLY A 874 33.00 71.03 2.68
C GLY A 874 34.14 70.07 2.40
N ASN A 875 35.22 70.50 1.72
CA ASN A 875 36.35 69.64 1.35
C ASN A 875 37.03 69.03 2.60
N ARG A 876 37.01 69.74 3.73
CA ARG A 876 37.52 69.26 5.01
C ARG A 876 36.64 68.12 5.56
N GLU A 877 35.37 68.29 5.56
CA GLU A 877 34.38 67.33 6.00
C GLU A 877 34.41 66.04 5.14
N ILE A 878 34.54 66.20 3.81
CA ILE A 878 34.71 65.10 2.87
C ILE A 878 36.00 64.33 3.12
N ALA A 879 37.08 65.04 3.47
CA ALA A 879 38.35 64.45 3.81
C ALA A 879 38.26 63.56 5.07
N GLU A 880 37.54 64.04 6.09
CA GLU A 880 37.25 63.30 7.30
C GLU A 880 36.35 62.09 7.06
N LEU A 881 35.23 62.24 6.33
CA LEU A 881 34.27 61.18 5.99
C LEU A 881 34.87 60.06 5.13
N LEU A 882 35.78 60.40 4.25
CA LEU A 882 36.44 59.44 3.35
C LEU A 882 37.82 58.95 3.87
N SER A 883 38.27 59.44 5.02
CA SER A 883 39.58 59.15 5.60
C SER A 883 40.72 59.41 4.63
N VAL A 884 40.69 60.57 3.92
CA VAL A 884 41.73 60.97 2.97
C VAL A 884 42.21 62.39 3.27
N SER A 885 43.34 62.81 2.67
CA SER A 885 43.79 64.17 2.80
C SER A 885 42.90 65.21 2.02
N ARG A 886 42.77 66.42 2.55
CA ARG A 886 42.06 67.50 1.87
C ARG A 886 42.56 67.73 0.41
N ARG A 887 43.88 67.59 0.20
CA ARG A 887 44.49 67.64 -1.12
C ARG A 887 44.01 66.52 -2.07
N THR A 888 43.76 65.30 -1.52
CA THR A 888 43.21 64.19 -2.25
C THR A 888 41.76 64.45 -2.69
N VAL A 889 40.95 65.11 -1.84
CA VAL A 889 39.58 65.52 -2.16
C VAL A 889 39.56 66.54 -3.29
N GLU A 890 40.44 67.55 -3.19
CA GLU A 890 40.56 68.59 -4.22
C GLU A 890 40.98 68.03 -5.54
N LEU A 891 41.91 67.09 -5.57
CA LEU A 891 42.33 66.42 -6.80
C LEU A 891 41.21 65.55 -7.40
N ARG A 892 40.48 64.82 -6.59
CA ARG A 892 39.33 64.00 -7.07
C ARG A 892 38.21 64.86 -7.59
N LEU A 893 37.89 65.96 -6.95
CA LEU A 893 36.89 66.91 -7.41
C LEU A 893 37.29 67.57 -8.75
N SER A 894 38.55 68.02 -8.90
CA SER A 894 39.05 68.57 -10.15
C SER A 894 38.96 67.55 -11.29
N ASN A 895 39.28 66.28 -11.04
CA ASN A 895 39.13 65.22 -12.04
C ASN A 895 37.64 64.93 -12.36
N ALA A 896 36.77 64.94 -11.34
CA ALA A 896 35.34 64.79 -11.49
C ALA A 896 34.74 65.91 -12.35
N TYR A 897 35.10 67.18 -12.06
CA TYR A 897 34.61 68.33 -12.84
C TYR A 897 35.03 68.25 -14.31
N ARG A 898 36.28 67.87 -14.56
CA ARG A 898 36.78 67.69 -15.93
C ARG A 898 36.05 66.56 -16.65
N LYS A 899 35.84 65.42 -16.01
CA LYS A 899 35.14 64.26 -16.63
C LYS A 899 33.66 64.54 -16.83
N LEU A 900 33.01 65.23 -15.92
CA LEU A 900 31.61 65.65 -16.01
C LEU A 900 31.40 66.88 -16.91
N ARG A 901 32.46 67.52 -17.36
CA ARG A 901 32.46 68.76 -18.15
C ARG A 901 31.69 69.92 -17.50
N ILE A 902 31.87 70.02 -16.16
CA ILE A 902 31.25 71.12 -15.39
C ILE A 902 32.35 72.02 -14.84
N THR A 903 31.93 73.33 -14.63
CA THR A 903 32.88 74.39 -14.28
C THR A 903 33.20 74.53 -12.81
N GLY A 904 32.34 73.86 -11.94
CA GLY A 904 32.53 73.99 -10.55
C GLY A 904 31.51 73.25 -9.62
N ARG A 905 31.57 73.62 -8.37
CA ARG A 905 30.77 72.96 -7.31
C ARG A 905 29.29 73.24 -7.41
N GLU A 906 28.90 74.48 -7.86
CA GLU A 906 27.47 74.81 -8.02
C GLU A 906 26.79 73.92 -9.04
N GLU A 907 27.44 73.73 -10.18
CA GLU A 907 26.94 72.85 -11.22
C GLU A 907 26.89 71.37 -10.77
N LEU A 908 27.89 70.93 -9.95
CA LEU A 908 27.89 69.62 -9.35
C LEU A 908 26.74 69.47 -8.35
N CYS A 909 26.41 70.50 -7.56
CA CYS A 909 25.28 70.48 -6.65
C CYS A 909 23.95 70.37 -7.36
N VAL A 910 23.79 71.04 -8.47
CA VAL A 910 22.60 70.94 -9.35
C VAL A 910 22.50 69.50 -9.93
N LEU A 911 23.63 68.98 -10.41
CA LEU A 911 23.69 67.67 -11.05
C LEU A 911 23.39 66.56 -10.00
N VAL A 912 23.95 66.60 -8.81
CA VAL A 912 23.74 65.65 -7.72
C VAL A 912 22.35 65.80 -7.13
N ARG A 913 21.80 67.02 -7.02
CA ARG A 913 20.41 67.22 -6.58
C ARG A 913 19.40 66.61 -7.58
N ASN A 914 19.65 66.78 -8.87
CA ASN A 914 18.85 66.16 -9.91
C ASN A 914 18.97 64.60 -9.94
N MET A 915 20.03 64.03 -9.30
CA MET A 915 20.28 62.61 -9.11
C MET A 915 19.75 62.07 -7.76
N GLY A 916 19.44 62.97 -6.82
CA GLY A 916 19.36 62.68 -5.38
C GLY A 916 17.97 62.39 -4.80
N GLU A 917 16.91 62.22 -5.59
CA GLU A 917 15.63 61.72 -5.08
C GLU A 917 15.52 60.18 -5.22
N ARG A 918 16.51 59.45 -4.68
CA ARG A 918 16.28 58.02 -4.36
C ARG A 918 16.02 57.96 -2.87
N PRO A 919 14.94 57.28 -2.41
CA PRO A 919 14.82 56.90 -1.01
C PRO A 919 15.98 55.96 -0.75
N SER A 920 16.82 56.33 0.22
CA SER A 920 17.91 55.51 0.73
C SER A 920 17.35 54.29 1.41
N ASP A 921 17.91 53.14 1.09
CA ASP A 921 18.09 51.93 1.91
C ASP A 921 17.68 52.03 3.37
N ALA A 922 16.75 51.16 3.73
CA ALA A 922 16.73 50.62 5.08
C ALA A 922 17.11 49.14 4.97
N SER A 923 18.32 48.84 5.48
CA SER A 923 18.88 47.58 5.99
C SER A 923 18.31 46.25 5.51
#